data_8e570d4e5dc2f6f4404978c31e521ae1
#
_entry.id   8e570d4e5dc2f6f4404978c31e521ae1
#
_cell.length_a   1.000
_cell.length_b   1.000
_cell.length_c   1.000
_cell.angle_alpha   90.00
_cell.angle_beta   90.00
_cell.angle_gamma   90.00
#
_symmetry.space_group_name_H-M   'P 1'
#
loop_
_entity.id
_entity.type
_entity.pdbx_description
1 polymer ?
#
loop_
_entity_poly.entity_id
_entity_poly.type
_entity_poly.pdbx_seq_one_letter_code
_entity_poly.pdbx_strand_id
1 'polypeptide(L)'
;MLFFHFPYMSSDRRKPYPFDEFEPRWQARWDAEKTFRTPGPGDADFDASKPKFYVLDMFPYPSGAGLHVGHQEGYTATDILGRTKRMQGHNVLHPMGWDAFGLPAEQYAIKTGQHPRITTEANIENFRRQLKALGFAYDWDREVNTTDVGYVRWTQWIFLQLYHSYFCEETNKARPVSELEAKGWTRAEIDAVRLAFVADTPVWWSPDLGTVLANEEVEEWKAKGYTVERRPLRQWMLRITKYAQRLSDELDGLDWPEGIKLLQKNWIGRSEGAEVNFKGSGTEETITVFTTRPDTLFGATYMVLAPEHPLVTQITSAEQQSAVADYKKSCATKSDMERGDLNKDKSGVFTGAFAVNPVNEEKIPVWIADYVMMGYGTGAIMAVPAHDERDFEFSKKFALPIMQVVAPTGDADWQGYTDPGTAVNSDFLDGLPTAEAKQIMIAWLEEKSLGKRRVQFKLRDWLFSRQRYWGEPFPIVWEGGEHRAIPESELPLLQPDLEDFKPTGDPRGPLIKATDWIRYTETAQRETNTMPQWAGSCWYYLRYCDPKNTKRFISKEAEAYWLGGGGKAGAVDLYVGGTEHAVLHLLYARFWHKVLFDLGHLSTTEPFQRLVNQGLILGEDGQKMSKSLGNVVNPDDVIHEYGADSLRLYEMFMGPLEQVKPWSMKGVEGVSRFLARVWRLAFNETEAGWTLSGKMAYAPCADKALRRVVHETIRKVTEDVKKLSFNTAISQMMICTNAFTGAATVPLQEFVSLLLCLNPFAPHLSEEIYARLREAFPQLDTRQLCQQSWPQHDPAALVVDEIEIVVQVNGKLRDKVTVAADADNAAVEAAVLAAPRIVEAIGTGTVAKVIVVPKKLVNVVVK
;
A
#
# COMPACT_ATOMS: atom_id res chain seq x y z
N MET A 1 -1.82 36.66 7.66
CA MET A 1 -0.53 37.08 7.10
C MET A 1 0.39 37.39 8.27
N LEU A 2 1.15 36.43 8.72
CA LEU A 2 2.30 36.60 9.61
C LEU A 2 3.13 35.33 9.39
N PHE A 3 4.06 35.43 8.45
CA PHE A 3 5.15 34.48 8.33
C PHE A 3 5.98 34.59 9.61
N PHE A 4 5.87 33.64 10.53
CA PHE A 4 6.91 33.44 11.52
C PHE A 4 8.12 32.88 10.77
N HIS A 5 8.96 33.79 10.29
CA HIS A 5 10.35 33.51 10.04
C HIS A 5 10.94 33.18 11.42
N PHE A 6 11.16 31.94 11.71
CA PHE A 6 12.18 31.60 12.70
C PHE A 6 13.49 32.15 12.14
N PRO A 7 14.24 32.97 12.92
CA PRO A 7 15.54 33.41 12.45
C PRO A 7 16.37 32.15 12.24
N TYR A 8 16.80 31.92 10.99
CA TYR A 8 17.92 31.04 10.69
C TYR A 8 19.05 31.45 11.64
N MET A 9 19.26 30.66 12.69
CA MET A 9 20.57 30.63 13.31
C MET A 9 21.47 30.01 12.24
N SER A 10 22.13 30.84 11.46
CA SER A 10 23.32 30.46 10.74
C SER A 10 24.30 29.99 11.82
N SER A 11 24.24 28.67 12.14
CA SER A 11 25.35 28.09 12.85
C SER A 11 26.50 28.14 11.84
N ASP A 12 27.47 28.96 12.12
CA ASP A 12 28.78 29.01 11.48
C ASP A 12 29.55 27.73 11.83
N ARG A 13 28.83 26.60 11.84
CA ARG A 13 29.34 25.28 12.17
C ARG A 13 30.21 24.83 10.99
N ARG A 14 31.49 24.73 11.23
CA ARG A 14 32.46 24.19 10.27
C ARG A 14 31.94 22.82 9.79
N LYS A 15 31.73 22.69 8.52
CA LYS A 15 31.29 21.43 7.91
C LYS A 15 32.38 20.36 8.03
N PRO A 16 32.02 19.12 8.35
CA PRO A 16 33.02 18.06 8.58
C PRO A 16 33.73 17.59 7.31
N TYR A 17 33.16 17.90 6.13
CA TYR A 17 33.69 17.71 4.78
C TYR A 17 32.85 18.58 3.82
N PRO A 18 33.32 18.87 2.59
CA PRO A 18 32.71 19.91 1.72
C PRO A 18 31.50 19.39 0.92
N PHE A 19 30.48 18.84 1.57
CA PHE A 19 29.29 18.27 0.89
C PHE A 19 28.52 19.34 0.11
N ASP A 20 28.45 20.55 0.60
CA ASP A 20 27.75 21.67 -0.02
C ASP A 20 28.39 22.16 -1.33
N GLU A 21 29.68 21.82 -1.56
CA GLU A 21 30.37 22.12 -2.81
C GLU A 21 30.12 21.03 -3.87
N PHE A 22 30.16 19.75 -3.46
CA PHE A 22 30.14 18.67 -4.44
C PHE A 22 28.77 18.05 -4.67
N GLU A 23 27.84 18.02 -3.69
CA GLU A 23 26.52 17.44 -3.90
C GLU A 23 25.76 18.14 -5.04
N PRO A 24 25.63 19.48 -5.10
CA PRO A 24 24.95 20.16 -6.21
C PRO A 24 25.64 19.92 -7.57
N ARG A 25 26.99 19.80 -7.56
CA ARG A 25 27.75 19.55 -8.78
C ARG A 25 27.48 18.17 -9.34
N TRP A 26 27.38 17.12 -8.49
CA TRP A 26 27.05 15.79 -8.92
C TRP A 26 25.61 15.68 -9.42
N GLN A 27 24.67 16.32 -8.73
CA GLN A 27 23.27 16.37 -9.15
C GLN A 27 23.14 17.00 -10.56
N ALA A 28 23.76 18.14 -10.78
CA ALA A 28 23.77 18.82 -12.08
C ALA A 28 24.41 17.96 -13.18
N ARG A 29 25.47 17.23 -12.84
CA ARG A 29 26.15 16.33 -13.76
C ARG A 29 25.26 15.15 -14.17
N TRP A 30 24.64 14.47 -13.19
CA TRP A 30 23.75 13.33 -13.47
C TRP A 30 22.54 13.74 -14.31
N ASP A 31 22.00 14.94 -14.07
CA ASP A 31 20.89 15.49 -14.84
C ASP A 31 21.31 15.79 -16.29
N ALA A 32 22.44 16.46 -16.49
CA ALA A 32 22.98 16.80 -17.80
C ALA A 32 23.38 15.56 -18.63
N GLU A 33 24.02 14.58 -18.01
CA GLU A 33 24.45 13.33 -18.66
C GLU A 33 23.30 12.31 -18.77
N LYS A 34 22.13 12.56 -18.17
CA LYS A 34 21.02 11.61 -18.04
C LYS A 34 21.48 10.23 -17.55
N THR A 35 22.35 10.24 -16.51
CA THR A 35 23.07 9.06 -16.01
C THR A 35 22.14 7.89 -15.67
N PHE A 36 20.91 8.18 -15.24
CA PHE A 36 19.94 7.17 -14.81
C PHE A 36 18.82 6.91 -15.83
N ARG A 37 18.98 7.41 -17.08
CA ARG A 37 18.06 7.07 -18.15
C ARG A 37 17.98 5.55 -18.33
N THR A 38 16.77 5.06 -18.54
CA THR A 38 16.49 3.63 -18.70
C THR A 38 16.06 3.34 -20.14
N PRO A 39 16.91 2.69 -20.95
CA PRO A 39 16.53 2.30 -22.31
C PRO A 39 15.35 1.33 -22.31
N GLY A 40 14.40 1.56 -23.20
CA GLY A 40 13.24 0.70 -23.42
C GLY A 40 13.15 0.19 -24.85
N PRO A 41 12.23 -0.75 -25.14
CA PRO A 41 11.99 -1.20 -26.50
C PRO A 41 11.74 -0.02 -27.43
N GLY A 42 12.50 0.03 -28.53
CA GLY A 42 12.48 1.12 -29.51
C GLY A 42 13.63 2.13 -29.36
N ASP A 43 14.35 2.15 -28.26
CA ASP A 43 15.55 2.97 -28.09
C ASP A 43 16.76 2.30 -28.78
N ALA A 44 17.65 3.11 -29.36
CA ALA A 44 18.80 2.60 -30.12
C ALA A 44 19.83 1.85 -29.25
N ASP A 45 19.89 2.17 -27.97
CA ASP A 45 20.77 1.59 -26.97
C ASP A 45 20.06 0.54 -26.07
N PHE A 46 18.86 0.12 -26.46
CA PHE A 46 18.13 -0.92 -25.73
C PHE A 46 18.74 -2.30 -25.95
N ASP A 47 19.00 -2.99 -24.84
CA ASP A 47 19.52 -4.36 -24.83
C ASP A 47 18.51 -5.29 -24.14
N ALA A 48 17.78 -6.05 -24.94
CA ALA A 48 16.76 -7.01 -24.46
C ALA A 48 17.35 -8.20 -23.70
N SER A 49 18.68 -8.44 -23.78
CA SER A 49 19.33 -9.54 -23.04
C SER A 49 19.55 -9.21 -21.56
N LYS A 50 19.54 -7.93 -21.20
CA LYS A 50 19.67 -7.52 -19.80
C LYS A 50 18.41 -7.89 -19.01
N PRO A 51 18.57 -8.51 -17.83
CA PRO A 51 17.41 -8.76 -16.96
C PRO A 51 16.80 -7.43 -16.55
N LYS A 52 15.47 -7.33 -16.70
CA LYS A 52 14.75 -6.13 -16.26
C LYS A 52 14.55 -6.13 -14.75
N PHE A 53 14.45 -4.95 -14.16
CA PHE A 53 13.97 -4.77 -12.80
C PHE A 53 13.14 -3.49 -12.74
N TYR A 54 11.83 -3.65 -12.47
CA TYR A 54 10.93 -2.53 -12.33
C TYR A 54 10.66 -2.28 -10.84
N VAL A 55 11.23 -1.22 -10.30
CA VAL A 55 10.99 -0.75 -8.94
C VAL A 55 10.16 0.53 -8.97
N LEU A 56 9.14 0.59 -8.13
CA LEU A 56 8.15 1.65 -8.17
C LEU A 56 7.88 2.19 -6.76
N ASP A 57 7.82 3.50 -6.65
CA ASP A 57 7.33 4.24 -5.49
C ASP A 57 5.88 4.68 -5.70
N MET A 58 5.11 4.79 -4.63
CA MET A 58 3.87 5.53 -4.70
C MET A 58 4.18 7.00 -4.93
N PHE A 59 3.75 7.53 -6.08
CA PHE A 59 4.02 8.92 -6.44
C PHE A 59 3.24 9.90 -5.55
N PRO A 60 3.84 11.07 -5.21
CA PRO A 60 3.26 11.96 -4.24
C PRO A 60 2.15 12.84 -4.80
N TYR A 61 1.29 13.33 -3.89
CA TYR A 61 0.37 14.43 -4.14
C TYR A 61 1.10 15.78 -4.00
N PRO A 62 1.20 16.60 -5.05
CA PRO A 62 1.81 17.92 -4.96
C PRO A 62 0.84 18.95 -4.35
N SER A 63 0.25 18.65 -3.20
CA SER A 63 -0.80 19.44 -2.55
C SER A 63 -0.30 20.39 -1.46
N GLY A 64 1.00 20.50 -1.26
CA GLY A 64 1.58 21.31 -0.20
C GLY A 64 2.92 21.93 -0.56
N ALA A 65 3.49 22.72 0.37
CA ALA A 65 4.71 23.48 0.14
C ALA A 65 6.00 22.67 0.00
N GLY A 66 5.94 21.34 -0.04
CA GLY A 66 7.08 20.45 -0.19
C GLY A 66 6.90 19.12 0.50
N LEU A 67 7.87 18.24 0.28
CA LEU A 67 8.00 16.95 0.95
C LEU A 67 8.40 17.15 2.42
N HIS A 68 8.09 16.17 3.26
CA HIS A 68 8.68 16.01 4.59
C HIS A 68 9.46 14.68 4.64
N VAL A 69 10.33 14.53 5.63
CA VAL A 69 11.22 13.35 5.74
C VAL A 69 10.50 12.00 5.66
N GLY A 70 9.26 11.91 6.14
CA GLY A 70 8.50 10.66 6.05
C GLY A 70 8.14 10.20 4.63
N HIS A 71 8.16 11.08 3.62
CA HIS A 71 7.99 10.66 2.22
C HIS A 71 9.23 9.99 1.66
N GLN A 72 10.42 10.41 2.14
CA GLN A 72 11.69 10.06 1.53
C GLN A 72 12.20 8.69 1.96
N GLU A 73 11.66 8.12 3.03
CA GLU A 73 12.08 6.81 3.54
C GLU A 73 11.89 5.71 2.47
N GLY A 74 10.68 5.60 1.90
CA GLY A 74 10.39 4.66 0.81
C GLY A 74 11.25 4.94 -0.42
N TYR A 75 11.35 6.21 -0.82
CA TYR A 75 12.13 6.63 -2.00
C TYR A 75 13.62 6.36 -1.86
N THR A 76 14.18 6.52 -0.67
CA THR A 76 15.58 6.17 -0.39
C THR A 76 15.81 4.66 -0.46
N ALA A 77 14.88 3.88 0.08
CA ALA A 77 14.95 2.42 0.05
C ALA A 77 14.93 1.86 -1.39
N THR A 78 14.01 2.36 -2.22
CA THR A 78 13.89 1.95 -3.63
C THR A 78 15.08 2.42 -4.46
N ASP A 79 15.60 3.62 -4.19
CA ASP A 79 16.78 4.15 -4.87
C ASP A 79 18.04 3.32 -4.59
N ILE A 80 18.27 2.95 -3.32
CA ILE A 80 19.40 2.07 -2.94
C ILE A 80 19.31 0.73 -3.68
N LEU A 81 18.13 0.12 -3.68
CA LEU A 81 17.94 -1.15 -4.38
C LEU A 81 18.09 -0.98 -5.88
N GLY A 82 17.49 0.05 -6.48
CA GLY A 82 17.58 0.35 -7.91
C GLY A 82 19.02 0.56 -8.38
N ARG A 83 19.82 1.37 -7.64
CA ARG A 83 21.24 1.56 -7.91
C ARG A 83 22.02 0.25 -7.82
N THR A 84 21.78 -0.52 -6.75
CA THR A 84 22.44 -1.83 -6.58
C THR A 84 22.12 -2.77 -7.74
N LYS A 85 20.86 -2.81 -8.19
CA LYS A 85 20.41 -3.62 -9.33
C LYS A 85 21.07 -3.19 -10.65
N ARG A 86 21.22 -1.87 -10.88
CA ARG A 86 21.97 -1.35 -12.05
C ARG A 86 23.42 -1.84 -12.03
N MET A 87 24.11 -1.71 -10.90
CA MET A 87 25.46 -2.20 -10.71
C MET A 87 25.57 -3.73 -10.84
N GLN A 88 24.48 -4.48 -10.60
CA GLN A 88 24.36 -5.92 -10.84
C GLN A 88 24.02 -6.27 -12.30
N GLY A 89 23.98 -5.30 -13.20
CA GLY A 89 23.77 -5.50 -14.64
C GLY A 89 22.32 -5.54 -15.09
N HIS A 90 21.34 -5.20 -14.23
CA HIS A 90 19.94 -5.11 -14.64
C HIS A 90 19.66 -3.83 -15.42
N ASN A 91 18.70 -3.90 -16.34
CA ASN A 91 18.02 -2.73 -16.87
C ASN A 91 16.92 -2.33 -15.86
N VAL A 92 17.11 -1.19 -15.17
CA VAL A 92 16.26 -0.80 -14.03
C VAL A 92 15.34 0.33 -14.44
N LEU A 93 14.03 0.09 -14.37
CA LEU A 93 13.01 1.13 -14.48
C LEU A 93 12.67 1.65 -13.09
N HIS A 94 13.08 2.89 -12.81
CA HIS A 94 12.80 3.61 -11.58
C HIS A 94 12.30 5.03 -11.91
N PRO A 95 10.99 5.19 -12.18
CA PRO A 95 10.38 6.45 -12.58
C PRO A 95 9.84 7.23 -11.41
N MET A 96 9.51 8.52 -11.64
CA MET A 96 8.81 9.37 -10.71
C MET A 96 7.75 10.21 -11.44
N GLY A 97 6.73 10.67 -10.72
CA GLY A 97 5.65 11.48 -11.27
C GLY A 97 4.75 12.08 -10.19
N TRP A 98 3.59 12.59 -10.61
CA TRP A 98 2.73 13.42 -9.77
C TRP A 98 1.27 13.01 -9.88
N ASP A 99 0.66 12.65 -8.75
CA ASP A 99 -0.78 12.52 -8.64
C ASP A 99 -1.39 13.91 -8.37
N ALA A 100 -1.68 14.63 -9.45
CA ALA A 100 -1.84 16.08 -9.39
C ALA A 100 -3.30 16.55 -9.41
N PHE A 101 -4.28 15.68 -9.61
CA PHE A 101 -5.70 15.95 -9.39
C PHE A 101 -6.11 15.75 -7.93
N GLY A 102 -7.26 16.28 -7.54
CA GLY A 102 -7.90 15.97 -6.29
C GLY A 102 -8.27 17.15 -5.40
N LEU A 103 -9.00 16.82 -4.34
CA LEU A 103 -9.58 17.78 -3.40
C LEU A 103 -8.55 18.68 -2.69
N PRO A 104 -7.39 18.16 -2.22
CA PRO A 104 -6.44 19.01 -1.49
C PRO A 104 -5.92 20.18 -2.33
N ALA A 105 -5.63 19.95 -3.61
CA ALA A 105 -5.19 20.99 -4.54
C ALA A 105 -6.30 22.01 -4.83
N GLU A 106 -7.54 21.54 -5.03
CA GLU A 106 -8.69 22.41 -5.26
C GLU A 106 -9.01 23.25 -4.03
N GLN A 107 -9.01 22.68 -2.82
CA GLN A 107 -9.24 23.44 -1.58
C GLN A 107 -8.16 24.49 -1.32
N TYR A 108 -6.89 24.15 -1.59
CA TYR A 108 -5.81 25.13 -1.48
C TYR A 108 -6.00 26.28 -2.48
N ALA A 109 -6.39 25.98 -3.71
CA ALA A 109 -6.70 26.95 -4.75
C ALA A 109 -7.86 27.86 -4.35
N ILE A 110 -8.96 27.30 -3.81
CA ILE A 110 -10.11 28.06 -3.29
C ILE A 110 -9.68 29.01 -2.16
N LYS A 111 -8.85 28.51 -1.23
CA LYS A 111 -8.36 29.30 -0.08
C LYS A 111 -7.43 30.43 -0.50
N THR A 112 -6.60 30.24 -1.52
CA THR A 112 -5.62 31.22 -1.99
C THR A 112 -6.16 32.14 -3.07
N GLY A 113 -7.31 31.80 -3.68
CA GLY A 113 -7.88 32.52 -4.83
C GLY A 113 -7.07 32.36 -6.13
N GLN A 114 -6.21 31.32 -6.20
CA GLN A 114 -5.42 30.97 -7.38
C GLN A 114 -6.02 29.76 -8.10
N HIS A 115 -5.84 29.71 -9.42
CA HIS A 115 -6.29 28.56 -10.19
C HIS A 115 -5.52 27.28 -9.77
N PRO A 116 -6.17 26.11 -9.60
CA PRO A 116 -5.53 24.88 -9.09
C PRO A 116 -4.35 24.42 -9.96
N ARG A 117 -4.36 24.65 -11.25
CA ARG A 117 -3.23 24.35 -12.15
C ARG A 117 -1.97 25.09 -11.74
N ILE A 118 -2.06 26.40 -11.46
CA ILE A 118 -0.89 27.22 -11.12
C ILE A 118 -0.25 26.74 -9.83
N THR A 119 -1.05 26.49 -8.81
CA THR A 119 -0.55 26.01 -7.51
C THR A 119 0.03 24.60 -7.61
N THR A 120 -0.60 23.72 -8.38
CA THR A 120 -0.14 22.34 -8.59
C THR A 120 1.20 22.32 -9.34
N GLU A 121 1.33 23.09 -10.42
CA GLU A 121 2.59 23.18 -11.20
C GLU A 121 3.75 23.74 -10.35
N ALA A 122 3.50 24.78 -9.54
CA ALA A 122 4.50 25.33 -8.63
C ALA A 122 4.94 24.30 -7.55
N ASN A 123 3.99 23.53 -7.03
CA ASN A 123 4.30 22.49 -6.06
C ASN A 123 5.09 21.34 -6.70
N ILE A 124 4.72 20.91 -7.91
CA ILE A 124 5.47 19.88 -8.68
C ILE A 124 6.93 20.32 -8.85
N GLU A 125 7.17 21.56 -9.23
CA GLU A 125 8.52 22.08 -9.42
C GLU A 125 9.34 22.03 -8.11
N ASN A 126 8.73 22.40 -6.99
CA ASN A 126 9.40 22.31 -5.68
C ASN A 126 9.68 20.86 -5.27
N PHE A 127 8.72 19.95 -5.46
CA PHE A 127 8.89 18.52 -5.16
C PHE A 127 10.00 17.91 -6.02
N ARG A 128 10.01 18.21 -7.34
CA ARG A 128 11.06 17.77 -8.28
C ARG A 128 12.44 18.27 -7.84
N ARG A 129 12.55 19.54 -7.44
CA ARG A 129 13.78 20.14 -6.90
C ARG A 129 14.26 19.37 -5.66
N GLN A 130 13.36 19.08 -4.70
CA GLN A 130 13.70 18.35 -3.47
C GLN A 130 14.17 16.93 -3.76
N LEU A 131 13.51 16.22 -4.67
CA LEU A 131 13.91 14.84 -5.05
C LEU A 131 15.25 14.82 -5.77
N LYS A 132 15.50 15.82 -6.65
CA LYS A 132 16.81 15.98 -7.32
C LYS A 132 17.91 16.34 -6.31
N ALA A 133 17.62 17.15 -5.31
CA ALA A 133 18.57 17.52 -4.25
C ALA A 133 19.01 16.32 -3.41
N LEU A 134 18.18 15.28 -3.29
CA LEU A 134 18.51 14.00 -2.65
C LEU A 134 19.34 13.08 -3.55
N GLY A 135 19.54 13.44 -4.80
CA GLY A 135 20.33 12.65 -5.75
C GLY A 135 19.72 11.32 -6.13
N PHE A 136 18.38 11.17 -6.08
CA PHE A 136 17.72 9.92 -6.47
C PHE A 136 17.95 9.60 -7.95
N ALA A 137 18.15 8.32 -8.25
CA ALA A 137 18.44 7.78 -9.58
C ALA A 137 17.16 7.55 -10.41
N TYR A 138 16.22 8.51 -10.37
CA TYR A 138 15.01 8.46 -11.18
C TYR A 138 15.30 8.73 -12.65
N ASP A 139 14.58 8.03 -13.52
CA ASP A 139 14.55 8.35 -14.96
C ASP A 139 13.54 9.48 -15.22
N TRP A 140 14.03 10.71 -15.20
CA TRP A 140 13.21 11.91 -15.41
C TRP A 140 12.65 12.05 -16.85
N ASP A 141 13.19 11.31 -17.83
CA ASP A 141 12.60 11.24 -19.17
C ASP A 141 11.27 10.47 -19.18
N ARG A 142 10.97 9.73 -18.12
CA ARG A 142 9.74 8.98 -17.90
C ARG A 142 8.79 9.61 -16.88
N GLU A 143 9.05 10.85 -16.49
CA GLU A 143 8.16 11.60 -15.61
C GLU A 143 6.75 11.65 -16.17
N VAL A 144 5.73 11.44 -15.33
CA VAL A 144 4.32 11.58 -15.67
C VAL A 144 3.61 12.49 -14.68
N ASN A 145 2.60 13.19 -15.17
CA ASN A 145 1.71 14.01 -14.38
C ASN A 145 0.27 13.68 -14.76
N THR A 146 -0.55 13.31 -13.80
CA THR A 146 -1.94 12.91 -14.05
C THR A 146 -2.78 14.01 -14.68
N THR A 147 -2.35 15.30 -14.57
CA THR A 147 -3.03 16.45 -15.20
C THR A 147 -2.56 16.76 -16.62
N ASP A 148 -1.54 16.04 -17.13
CA ASP A 148 -1.06 16.26 -18.50
C ASP A 148 -2.10 15.82 -19.52
N VAL A 149 -2.24 16.62 -20.59
CA VAL A 149 -3.18 16.37 -21.70
C VAL A 149 -3.04 14.94 -22.25
N GLY A 150 -1.81 14.50 -22.46
CA GLY A 150 -1.52 13.16 -22.95
C GLY A 150 -1.85 12.05 -21.96
N TYR A 151 -1.82 12.34 -20.65
CA TYR A 151 -2.18 11.39 -19.60
C TYR A 151 -3.71 11.28 -19.47
N VAL A 152 -4.41 12.42 -19.38
CA VAL A 152 -5.88 12.49 -19.30
C VAL A 152 -6.54 11.72 -20.45
N ARG A 153 -5.99 11.83 -21.67
CA ARG A 153 -6.48 11.05 -22.82
C ARG A 153 -6.60 9.56 -22.52
N TRP A 154 -5.56 9.00 -21.91
CA TRP A 154 -5.50 7.55 -21.67
C TRP A 154 -6.27 7.12 -20.44
N THR A 155 -6.39 7.96 -19.39
CA THR A 155 -7.33 7.71 -18.28
C THR A 155 -8.76 7.62 -18.81
N GLN A 156 -9.17 8.57 -19.67
CA GLN A 156 -10.48 8.58 -20.29
C GLN A 156 -10.67 7.37 -21.23
N TRP A 157 -9.66 7.01 -21.99
CA TRP A 157 -9.71 5.82 -22.83
C TRP A 157 -9.91 4.54 -22.02
N ILE A 158 -9.21 4.37 -20.91
CA ILE A 158 -9.38 3.21 -20.02
C ILE A 158 -10.81 3.20 -19.43
N PHE A 159 -11.31 4.36 -19.00
CA PHE A 159 -12.71 4.45 -18.57
C PHE A 159 -13.68 3.99 -19.68
N LEU A 160 -13.44 4.37 -20.94
CA LEU A 160 -14.26 3.89 -22.07
C LEU A 160 -14.15 2.38 -22.28
N GLN A 161 -13.00 1.74 -21.98
CA GLN A 161 -12.92 0.28 -22.01
C GLN A 161 -13.87 -0.35 -20.97
N LEU A 162 -13.95 0.20 -19.74
CA LEU A 162 -14.92 -0.27 -18.74
C LEU A 162 -16.36 0.02 -19.19
N TYR A 163 -16.63 1.19 -19.75
CA TYR A 163 -17.94 1.58 -20.25
C TYR A 163 -18.44 0.68 -21.38
N HIS A 164 -17.56 0.26 -22.29
CA HIS A 164 -17.87 -0.65 -23.38
C HIS A 164 -17.76 -2.14 -23.04
N SER A 165 -17.71 -2.49 -21.73
CA SER A 165 -17.55 -3.85 -21.27
C SER A 165 -18.64 -4.27 -20.28
N TYR A 166 -18.90 -5.58 -20.23
CA TYR A 166 -19.69 -6.24 -19.21
C TYR A 166 -18.91 -7.42 -18.62
N PHE A 167 -19.30 -7.90 -17.44
CA PHE A 167 -18.71 -9.10 -16.86
C PHE A 167 -19.49 -10.33 -17.29
N CYS A 168 -18.84 -11.27 -17.95
CA CYS A 168 -19.41 -12.54 -18.36
C CYS A 168 -19.18 -13.59 -17.28
N GLU A 169 -20.23 -14.04 -16.61
CA GLU A 169 -20.16 -15.03 -15.53
C GLU A 169 -19.62 -16.40 -16.01
N GLU A 170 -19.98 -16.82 -17.23
CA GLU A 170 -19.55 -18.10 -17.79
C GLU A 170 -18.02 -18.17 -17.98
N THR A 171 -17.43 -17.07 -18.46
CA THR A 171 -15.98 -16.99 -18.70
C THR A 171 -15.20 -16.39 -17.52
N ASN A 172 -15.91 -15.86 -16.51
CA ASN A 172 -15.37 -15.14 -15.36
C ASN A 172 -14.43 -13.99 -15.76
N LYS A 173 -14.81 -13.22 -16.82
CA LYS A 173 -14.01 -12.16 -17.43
C LYS A 173 -14.86 -11.00 -17.95
N ALA A 174 -14.23 -9.82 -18.07
CA ALA A 174 -14.81 -8.74 -18.88
C ALA A 174 -14.84 -9.12 -20.36
N ARG A 175 -15.94 -8.73 -21.04
CA ARG A 175 -16.13 -8.88 -22.47
C ARG A 175 -16.77 -7.61 -23.06
N PRO A 176 -16.55 -7.32 -24.37
CA PRO A 176 -17.13 -6.17 -25.02
C PRO A 176 -18.66 -6.23 -25.06
N VAL A 177 -19.35 -5.13 -24.79
CA VAL A 177 -20.84 -5.06 -24.89
C VAL A 177 -21.34 -5.30 -26.29
N SER A 178 -20.54 -5.09 -27.33
CA SER A 178 -20.88 -5.41 -28.72
C SER A 178 -21.29 -6.88 -28.95
N GLU A 179 -20.85 -7.79 -28.10
CA GLU A 179 -21.29 -9.18 -28.14
C GLU A 179 -22.74 -9.36 -27.70
N LEU A 180 -23.19 -8.51 -26.76
CA LEU A 180 -24.61 -8.48 -26.32
C LEU A 180 -25.48 -7.80 -27.40
N GLU A 181 -24.99 -6.72 -28.01
CA GLU A 181 -25.63 -6.06 -29.13
C GLU A 181 -25.86 -7.04 -30.29
N ALA A 182 -24.83 -7.84 -30.62
CA ALA A 182 -24.92 -8.87 -31.64
C ALA A 182 -25.95 -9.99 -31.32
N LYS A 183 -26.25 -10.19 -30.01
CA LYS A 183 -27.28 -11.12 -29.52
C LYS A 183 -28.66 -10.48 -29.45
N GLY A 184 -28.81 -9.22 -29.86
CA GLY A 184 -30.09 -8.49 -29.91
C GLY A 184 -30.53 -7.92 -28.55
N TRP A 185 -29.62 -7.75 -27.59
CA TRP A 185 -29.93 -7.09 -26.32
C TRP A 185 -30.28 -5.63 -26.54
N THR A 186 -31.27 -5.15 -25.81
CA THR A 186 -31.65 -3.74 -25.81
C THR A 186 -30.64 -2.90 -25.07
N ARG A 187 -30.64 -1.62 -25.36
CA ARG A 187 -29.81 -0.64 -24.65
C ARG A 187 -29.97 -0.73 -23.13
N ALA A 188 -31.21 -0.78 -22.65
CA ALA A 188 -31.48 -0.85 -21.20
C ALA A 188 -30.95 -2.13 -20.56
N GLU A 189 -31.04 -3.27 -21.22
CA GLU A 189 -30.45 -4.53 -20.74
C GLU A 189 -28.95 -4.46 -20.68
N ILE A 190 -28.30 -3.85 -21.70
CA ILE A 190 -26.86 -3.66 -21.72
C ILE A 190 -26.41 -2.71 -20.60
N ASP A 191 -27.09 -1.58 -20.41
CA ASP A 191 -26.74 -0.61 -19.36
C ASP A 191 -26.91 -1.22 -17.95
N ALA A 192 -27.83 -2.18 -17.78
CA ALA A 192 -27.97 -2.93 -16.53
C ALA A 192 -26.78 -3.84 -16.18
N VAL A 193 -25.95 -4.22 -17.16
CA VAL A 193 -24.80 -5.15 -16.95
C VAL A 193 -23.43 -4.54 -17.22
N ARG A 194 -23.34 -3.32 -17.78
CA ARG A 194 -22.08 -2.62 -18.03
C ARG A 194 -21.22 -2.54 -16.76
N LEU A 195 -19.89 -2.62 -16.94
CA LEU A 195 -18.97 -2.42 -15.83
C LEU A 195 -18.97 -0.98 -15.30
N ALA A 196 -19.13 0.02 -16.17
CA ALA A 196 -19.35 1.40 -15.76
C ALA A 196 -20.82 1.77 -16.03
N PHE A 197 -21.56 2.10 -14.99
CA PHE A 197 -23.02 2.34 -15.05
C PHE A 197 -23.43 3.53 -14.19
N VAL A 198 -24.63 4.02 -14.41
CA VAL A 198 -25.23 5.10 -13.64
C VAL A 198 -26.30 4.54 -12.71
N ALA A 199 -26.31 5.02 -11.48
CA ALA A 199 -27.34 4.68 -10.50
C ALA A 199 -27.70 5.89 -9.65
N ASP A 200 -28.99 5.99 -9.28
CA ASP A 200 -29.43 6.83 -8.19
C ASP A 200 -29.17 6.10 -6.88
N THR A 201 -28.19 6.56 -6.13
CA THR A 201 -27.78 5.89 -4.89
C THR A 201 -27.72 6.87 -3.74
N PRO A 202 -28.09 6.44 -2.50
CA PRO A 202 -27.89 7.24 -1.33
C PRO A 202 -26.39 7.43 -1.07
N VAL A 203 -25.90 8.67 -1.17
CA VAL A 203 -24.51 9.05 -0.95
C VAL A 203 -24.38 10.02 0.20
N TRP A 204 -23.18 10.11 0.77
CA TRP A 204 -22.82 11.15 1.72
C TRP A 204 -22.46 12.42 0.98
N TRP A 205 -23.27 13.44 1.12
CA TRP A 205 -23.10 14.74 0.50
C TRP A 205 -22.68 15.79 1.55
N SER A 206 -21.66 16.55 1.25
CA SER A 206 -21.33 17.75 2.03
C SER A 206 -21.63 19.00 1.21
N PRO A 207 -22.67 19.78 1.55
CA PRO A 207 -22.94 21.04 0.87
C PRO A 207 -21.82 22.06 1.04
N ASP A 208 -21.11 22.03 2.17
CA ASP A 208 -20.00 22.94 2.45
C ASP A 208 -18.77 22.64 1.55
N LEU A 209 -18.56 21.36 1.25
CA LEU A 209 -17.51 20.92 0.31
C LEU A 209 -17.99 20.86 -1.13
N GLY A 210 -19.30 20.86 -1.35
CA GLY A 210 -19.94 20.72 -2.65
C GLY A 210 -19.65 19.42 -3.35
N THR A 211 -19.45 18.32 -2.60
CA THR A 211 -19.06 17.03 -3.16
C THR A 211 -19.57 15.87 -2.34
N VAL A 212 -19.63 14.70 -3.01
CA VAL A 212 -19.84 13.40 -2.37
C VAL A 212 -18.59 12.96 -1.64
N LEU A 213 -18.78 12.39 -0.46
CA LEU A 213 -17.75 11.79 0.36
C LEU A 213 -17.84 10.26 0.31
N ALA A 214 -16.71 9.59 0.33
CA ALA A 214 -16.65 8.16 0.57
C ALA A 214 -17.01 7.86 2.05
N ASN A 215 -17.49 6.64 2.34
CA ASN A 215 -17.91 6.27 3.71
C ASN A 215 -16.80 6.49 4.74
N GLU A 216 -15.56 6.25 4.35
CA GLU A 216 -14.37 6.35 5.17
C GLU A 216 -13.99 7.80 5.51
N GLU A 217 -14.45 8.76 4.71
CA GLU A 217 -14.14 10.19 4.86
C GLU A 217 -15.14 10.92 5.77
N VAL A 218 -16.34 10.35 5.98
CA VAL A 218 -17.47 11.03 6.63
C VAL A 218 -17.15 11.52 8.03
N GLU A 219 -16.60 10.64 8.87
CA GLU A 219 -16.34 10.96 10.28
C GLU A 219 -15.21 12.00 10.42
N GLU A 220 -14.21 11.97 9.56
CA GLU A 220 -13.15 12.96 9.52
C GLU A 220 -13.69 14.36 9.19
N TRP A 221 -14.59 14.47 8.22
CA TRP A 221 -15.15 15.75 7.81
C TRP A 221 -16.16 16.28 8.80
N LYS A 222 -16.98 15.41 9.40
CA LYS A 222 -17.86 15.78 10.53
C LYS A 222 -17.05 16.30 11.72
N ALA A 223 -15.96 15.63 12.09
CA ALA A 223 -15.07 16.06 13.16
C ALA A 223 -14.41 17.42 12.91
N LYS A 224 -14.20 17.77 11.63
CA LYS A 224 -13.73 19.10 11.19
C LYS A 224 -14.84 20.16 11.18
N GLY A 225 -16.07 19.82 11.52
CA GLY A 225 -17.21 20.74 11.60
C GLY A 225 -17.97 20.95 10.29
N TYR A 226 -17.74 20.12 9.28
CA TYR A 226 -18.47 20.17 8.01
C TYR A 226 -19.83 19.49 8.12
N THR A 227 -20.82 20.06 7.43
CA THR A 227 -22.15 19.43 7.29
C THR A 227 -22.03 18.24 6.34
N VAL A 228 -22.52 17.08 6.78
CA VAL A 228 -22.59 15.87 5.97
C VAL A 228 -23.97 15.26 6.10
N GLU A 229 -24.65 15.12 4.98
CA GLU A 229 -26.01 14.58 4.92
C GLU A 229 -26.11 13.44 3.92
N ARG A 230 -27.10 12.57 4.11
CA ARG A 230 -27.39 11.48 3.17
C ARG A 230 -28.46 11.92 2.18
N ARG A 231 -28.16 11.86 0.88
CA ARG A 231 -29.15 12.17 -0.15
C ARG A 231 -28.97 11.27 -1.37
N PRO A 232 -30.08 10.91 -2.05
CA PRO A 232 -30.01 10.17 -3.30
C PRO A 232 -29.48 11.11 -4.40
N LEU A 233 -28.41 10.69 -5.05
CA LEU A 233 -27.82 11.40 -6.19
C LEU A 233 -27.50 10.44 -7.30
N ARG A 234 -27.69 10.88 -8.55
CA ARG A 234 -27.25 10.16 -9.73
C ARG A 234 -25.73 10.14 -9.80
N GLN A 235 -25.14 8.94 -9.81
CA GLN A 235 -23.69 8.73 -9.74
C GLN A 235 -23.24 7.72 -10.79
N TRP A 236 -22.04 7.93 -11.33
CA TRP A 236 -21.31 6.90 -12.04
C TRP A 236 -20.72 5.91 -11.02
N MET A 237 -20.91 4.64 -11.31
CA MET A 237 -20.46 3.51 -10.49
C MET A 237 -19.63 2.54 -11.34
N LEU A 238 -18.66 1.90 -10.75
CA LEU A 238 -17.93 0.78 -11.37
C LEU A 238 -18.24 -0.52 -10.65
N ARG A 239 -18.58 -1.60 -11.39
CA ARG A 239 -18.99 -2.91 -10.86
C ARG A 239 -17.78 -3.73 -10.39
N ILE A 240 -17.00 -3.19 -9.44
CA ILE A 240 -15.88 -3.89 -8.82
C ILE A 240 -16.32 -5.17 -8.11
N THR A 241 -17.58 -5.23 -7.65
CA THR A 241 -18.17 -6.40 -7.00
C THR A 241 -18.14 -7.65 -7.86
N LYS A 242 -18.20 -7.51 -9.19
CA LYS A 242 -18.08 -8.63 -10.13
C LYS A 242 -16.69 -9.29 -10.12
N TYR A 243 -15.69 -8.56 -9.67
CA TYR A 243 -14.33 -9.05 -9.51
C TYR A 243 -13.99 -9.49 -8.08
N ALA A 244 -14.94 -9.40 -7.14
CA ALA A 244 -14.70 -9.63 -5.71
C ALA A 244 -14.02 -10.98 -5.43
N GLN A 245 -14.49 -12.07 -6.09
CA GLN A 245 -13.89 -13.41 -5.92
C GLN A 245 -12.45 -13.41 -6.42
N ARG A 246 -12.19 -12.93 -7.64
CA ARG A 246 -10.84 -12.86 -8.21
C ARG A 246 -9.90 -11.95 -7.42
N LEU A 247 -10.40 -10.79 -6.96
CA LEU A 247 -9.66 -9.87 -6.09
C LEU A 247 -9.27 -10.52 -4.76
N SER A 248 -10.07 -11.46 -4.24
CA SER A 248 -9.75 -12.21 -3.03
C SER A 248 -8.75 -13.35 -3.28
N ASP A 249 -9.03 -14.20 -4.27
CA ASP A 249 -8.30 -15.45 -4.49
C ASP A 249 -6.88 -15.20 -5.05
N GLU A 250 -6.75 -14.24 -5.98
CA GLU A 250 -5.47 -13.98 -6.65
C GLU A 250 -4.44 -13.26 -5.76
N LEU A 251 -4.82 -12.83 -4.53
CA LEU A 251 -3.88 -12.32 -3.53
C LEU A 251 -2.84 -13.36 -3.10
N ASP A 252 -3.21 -14.65 -3.10
CA ASP A 252 -2.35 -15.72 -2.61
C ASP A 252 -1.10 -15.93 -3.50
N GLY A 253 -1.18 -15.52 -4.77
CA GLY A 253 -0.05 -15.54 -5.72
C GLY A 253 0.93 -14.38 -5.60
N LEU A 254 0.69 -13.41 -4.69
CA LEU A 254 1.47 -12.18 -4.55
C LEU A 254 2.39 -12.24 -3.32
N ASP A 255 3.60 -11.69 -3.46
CA ASP A 255 4.55 -11.48 -2.36
C ASP A 255 4.24 -10.16 -1.62
N TRP A 256 3.08 -10.15 -0.95
CA TRP A 256 2.59 -9.01 -0.20
C TRP A 256 2.56 -9.32 1.30
N PRO A 257 2.71 -8.30 2.19
CA PRO A 257 2.55 -8.49 3.63
C PRO A 257 1.21 -9.13 3.98
N GLU A 258 1.21 -10.15 4.84
CA GLU A 258 -0.01 -10.88 5.21
C GLU A 258 -1.08 -9.96 5.82
N GLY A 259 -0.66 -8.93 6.56
CA GLY A 259 -1.57 -7.92 7.09
C GLY A 259 -2.34 -7.17 5.99
N ILE A 260 -1.69 -6.84 4.87
CA ILE A 260 -2.33 -6.18 3.72
C ILE A 260 -3.29 -7.12 3.00
N LYS A 261 -2.88 -8.37 2.78
CA LYS A 261 -3.76 -9.39 2.20
C LYS A 261 -5.01 -9.57 3.06
N LEU A 262 -4.84 -9.65 4.38
CA LEU A 262 -5.95 -9.78 5.32
C LEU A 262 -6.86 -8.55 5.30
N LEU A 263 -6.30 -7.33 5.26
CA LEU A 263 -7.08 -6.10 5.13
C LEU A 263 -7.94 -6.11 3.86
N GLN A 264 -7.37 -6.47 2.71
CA GLN A 264 -8.14 -6.58 1.46
C GLN A 264 -9.20 -7.69 1.53
N LYS A 265 -8.85 -8.88 2.02
CA LYS A 265 -9.81 -10.00 2.18
C LYS A 265 -10.98 -9.62 3.10
N ASN A 266 -10.70 -8.94 4.21
CA ASN A 266 -11.73 -8.46 5.15
C ASN A 266 -12.60 -7.36 4.54
N TRP A 267 -12.00 -6.45 3.74
CA TRP A 267 -12.74 -5.40 3.03
C TRP A 267 -13.65 -6.00 1.95
N ILE A 268 -13.15 -6.93 1.18
CA ILE A 268 -13.93 -7.70 0.19
C ILE A 268 -15.02 -8.50 0.92
N GLY A 269 -14.69 -9.08 2.08
CA GLY A 269 -15.62 -9.70 3.01
C GLY A 269 -16.41 -10.84 2.41
N ARG A 270 -15.73 -11.83 1.80
CA ARG A 270 -16.34 -13.03 1.27
C ARG A 270 -17.03 -13.83 2.38
N SER A 271 -18.29 -14.08 2.22
CA SER A 271 -19.12 -14.91 3.11
C SER A 271 -19.82 -16.00 2.31
N GLU A 272 -19.74 -17.23 2.77
CA GLU A 272 -20.44 -18.37 2.19
C GLU A 272 -21.57 -18.83 3.11
N GLY A 273 -22.72 -19.06 2.51
CA GLY A 273 -23.93 -19.43 3.25
C GLY A 273 -25.07 -19.84 2.33
N ALA A 274 -26.27 -19.54 2.73
CA ALA A 274 -27.49 -19.81 1.96
C ALA A 274 -28.40 -18.58 1.86
N GLU A 275 -29.04 -18.42 0.71
CA GLU A 275 -30.28 -17.65 0.61
C GLU A 275 -31.42 -18.57 1.07
N VAL A 276 -32.30 -18.08 1.92
CA VAL A 276 -33.46 -18.79 2.47
C VAL A 276 -34.71 -17.94 2.25
N ASN A 277 -35.75 -18.58 1.71
CA ASN A 277 -37.02 -17.94 1.39
C ASN A 277 -38.03 -18.19 2.51
N PHE A 278 -38.52 -17.14 3.13
CA PHE A 278 -39.59 -17.14 4.12
C PHE A 278 -40.88 -16.62 3.51
N LYS A 279 -41.95 -17.37 3.57
CA LYS A 279 -43.24 -16.89 3.11
C LYS A 279 -43.87 -15.93 4.13
N GLY A 280 -44.43 -14.84 3.67
CA GLY A 280 -45.25 -13.97 4.53
C GLY A 280 -46.49 -14.68 5.03
N SER A 281 -46.83 -14.53 6.33
CA SER A 281 -48.05 -15.13 6.88
C SER A 281 -49.28 -14.28 6.49
N GLY A 282 -50.13 -14.84 5.64
CA GLY A 282 -51.35 -14.17 5.15
C GLY A 282 -51.08 -13.22 3.96
N THR A 283 -49.90 -13.28 3.31
CA THR A 283 -49.59 -12.55 2.09
C THR A 283 -48.88 -13.48 1.09
N GLU A 284 -48.89 -13.11 -0.20
CA GLU A 284 -48.12 -13.81 -1.23
C GLU A 284 -46.63 -13.42 -1.27
N GLU A 285 -46.21 -12.46 -0.43
CA GLU A 285 -44.86 -11.94 -0.41
C GLU A 285 -43.86 -12.93 0.17
N THR A 286 -42.68 -12.98 -0.41
CA THR A 286 -41.55 -13.81 0.05
C THR A 286 -40.44 -12.91 0.54
N ILE A 287 -39.97 -13.13 1.75
CA ILE A 287 -38.79 -12.47 2.31
C ILE A 287 -37.60 -13.40 2.15
N THR A 288 -36.66 -13.01 1.32
CA THR A 288 -35.40 -13.75 1.12
C THR A 288 -34.33 -13.21 2.03
N VAL A 289 -33.71 -14.06 2.84
CA VAL A 289 -32.57 -13.71 3.71
C VAL A 289 -31.30 -14.41 3.25
N PHE A 290 -30.15 -13.79 3.51
CA PHE A 290 -28.86 -14.47 3.39
C PHE A 290 -28.32 -14.73 4.79
N THR A 291 -27.88 -15.97 5.03
CA THR A 291 -27.25 -16.35 6.30
C THR A 291 -25.98 -17.16 6.10
N THR A 292 -24.95 -16.90 6.88
CA THR A 292 -23.72 -17.72 6.98
C THR A 292 -23.90 -18.90 7.92
N ARG A 293 -25.03 -18.94 8.66
CA ARG A 293 -25.38 -19.95 9.63
C ARG A 293 -26.71 -20.65 9.30
N PRO A 294 -26.83 -21.26 8.10
CA PRO A 294 -28.05 -21.99 7.76
C PRO A 294 -28.35 -23.17 8.73
N ASP A 295 -27.32 -23.71 9.40
CA ASP A 295 -27.41 -24.71 10.46
C ASP A 295 -28.30 -24.27 11.66
N THR A 296 -28.47 -22.98 11.87
CA THR A 296 -29.25 -22.42 12.99
C THR A 296 -30.69 -22.03 12.62
N LEU A 297 -31.17 -22.40 11.44
CA LEU A 297 -32.49 -21.99 10.92
C LEU A 297 -33.67 -22.39 11.84
N PHE A 298 -33.59 -23.52 12.53
CA PHE A 298 -34.57 -23.92 13.53
C PHE A 298 -34.67 -22.97 14.73
N GLY A 299 -33.60 -22.23 15.03
CA GLY A 299 -33.53 -21.23 16.10
C GLY A 299 -33.91 -19.83 15.69
N ALA A 300 -34.37 -19.62 14.46
CA ALA A 300 -34.84 -18.32 14.01
C ALA A 300 -36.19 -17.99 14.62
N THR A 301 -36.21 -17.06 15.57
CA THR A 301 -37.41 -16.69 16.38
C THR A 301 -38.05 -15.38 15.98
N TYR A 302 -37.37 -14.58 15.18
CA TYR A 302 -37.92 -13.37 14.55
C TYR A 302 -37.14 -13.02 13.29
N MET A 303 -37.67 -12.07 12.54
CA MET A 303 -37.04 -11.57 11.30
C MET A 303 -36.84 -10.07 11.41
N VAL A 304 -35.78 -9.53 10.83
CA VAL A 304 -35.50 -8.09 10.80
C VAL A 304 -35.22 -7.63 9.38
N LEU A 305 -35.90 -6.58 8.96
CA LEU A 305 -35.67 -5.88 7.70
C LEU A 305 -34.93 -4.58 7.93
N ALA A 306 -34.13 -4.16 6.97
CA ALA A 306 -33.60 -2.81 6.91
C ALA A 306 -34.77 -1.81 6.84
N PRO A 307 -34.70 -0.65 7.53
CA PRO A 307 -35.76 0.35 7.45
C PRO A 307 -36.12 0.82 6.03
N GLU A 308 -35.15 0.76 5.13
CA GLU A 308 -35.26 1.15 3.72
C GLU A 308 -35.75 0.02 2.80
N HIS A 309 -35.92 -1.20 3.32
CA HIS A 309 -36.31 -2.35 2.51
C HIS A 309 -37.68 -2.13 1.83
N PRO A 310 -37.84 -2.41 0.50
CA PRO A 310 -39.07 -2.15 -0.23
C PRO A 310 -40.31 -2.82 0.38
N LEU A 311 -40.15 -4.04 0.87
CA LEU A 311 -41.26 -4.80 1.47
C LEU A 311 -41.84 -4.14 2.73
N VAL A 312 -41.08 -3.31 3.45
CA VAL A 312 -41.55 -2.67 4.69
C VAL A 312 -42.84 -1.90 4.48
N THR A 313 -42.94 -1.17 3.37
CA THR A 313 -44.15 -0.40 3.06
C THR A 313 -45.37 -1.31 2.72
N GLN A 314 -45.10 -2.48 2.14
CA GLN A 314 -46.12 -3.42 1.69
C GLN A 314 -46.68 -4.27 2.84
N ILE A 315 -45.80 -4.69 3.79
CA ILE A 315 -46.16 -5.63 4.85
C ILE A 315 -46.57 -4.94 6.19
N THR A 316 -46.30 -3.62 6.32
CA THR A 316 -46.63 -2.92 7.55
C THR A 316 -48.14 -2.84 7.79
N SER A 317 -48.61 -3.33 8.96
CA SER A 317 -50.03 -3.25 9.30
C SER A 317 -50.52 -1.80 9.51
N ALA A 318 -51.79 -1.52 9.36
CA ALA A 318 -52.35 -0.18 9.50
C ALA A 318 -52.04 0.44 10.88
N GLU A 319 -52.03 -0.37 11.93
CA GLU A 319 -51.75 0.05 13.32
C GLU A 319 -50.25 0.46 13.49
N GLN A 320 -49.34 -0.09 12.71
CA GLN A 320 -47.91 0.16 12.86
C GLN A 320 -47.35 1.22 11.87
N GLN A 321 -48.14 1.70 10.94
CA GLN A 321 -47.68 2.65 9.91
C GLN A 321 -47.02 3.91 10.47
N SER A 322 -47.58 4.51 11.51
CA SER A 322 -47.02 5.73 12.11
C SER A 322 -45.66 5.44 12.76
N ALA A 323 -45.58 4.41 13.60
CA ALA A 323 -44.36 4.02 14.32
C ALA A 323 -43.23 3.65 13.34
N VAL A 324 -43.56 2.91 12.29
CA VAL A 324 -42.59 2.53 11.23
C VAL A 324 -42.11 3.76 10.47
N ALA A 325 -42.99 4.70 10.10
CA ALA A 325 -42.62 5.93 9.40
C ALA A 325 -41.70 6.83 10.24
N ASP A 326 -41.96 6.98 11.51
CA ASP A 326 -41.11 7.78 12.43
C ASP A 326 -39.76 7.14 12.63
N TYR A 327 -39.71 5.81 12.77
CA TYR A 327 -38.47 5.07 12.87
C TYR A 327 -37.61 5.17 11.59
N LYS A 328 -38.20 5.05 10.42
CA LYS A 328 -37.52 5.25 9.15
C LYS A 328 -36.85 6.62 9.05
N LYS A 329 -37.56 7.69 9.50
CA LYS A 329 -36.99 9.05 9.53
C LYS A 329 -35.78 9.14 10.46
N SER A 330 -35.85 8.53 11.64
CA SER A 330 -34.78 8.54 12.61
C SER A 330 -33.53 7.78 12.12
N CYS A 331 -33.71 6.72 11.33
CA CYS A 331 -32.62 5.93 10.76
C CYS A 331 -31.94 6.61 9.57
N ALA A 332 -32.67 7.43 8.81
CA ALA A 332 -32.18 8.07 7.60
C ALA A 332 -30.99 9.05 7.86
N THR A 333 -30.85 9.54 9.10
CA THR A 333 -29.77 10.47 9.48
C THR A 333 -28.53 9.78 10.05
N LYS A 334 -28.60 8.47 10.31
CA LYS A 334 -27.47 7.71 10.90
C LYS A 334 -26.52 7.19 9.86
N SER A 335 -25.20 7.25 10.12
CA SER A 335 -24.16 6.62 9.29
C SER A 335 -24.19 5.09 9.40
N ASP A 336 -23.62 4.40 8.42
CA ASP A 336 -23.48 2.94 8.47
C ASP A 336 -22.61 2.50 9.66
N MET A 337 -21.65 3.33 10.08
CA MET A 337 -20.80 3.09 11.26
C MET A 337 -21.63 3.23 12.55
N GLU A 338 -22.41 4.30 12.66
CA GLU A 338 -23.31 4.49 13.81
C GLU A 338 -24.38 3.39 13.90
N ARG A 339 -24.83 2.86 12.76
CA ARG A 339 -25.82 1.75 12.70
C ARG A 339 -25.17 0.41 13.04
N GLY A 340 -23.90 0.22 12.69
CA GLY A 340 -23.14 -1.02 12.93
C GLY A 340 -22.47 -1.13 14.29
N ASP A 341 -22.54 -0.10 15.14
CA ASP A 341 -21.89 -0.09 16.46
C ASP A 341 -22.53 -1.13 17.38
N LEU A 342 -21.74 -2.12 17.79
CA LEU A 342 -22.14 -3.21 18.67
C LEU A 342 -22.44 -2.74 20.10
N ASN A 343 -21.79 -1.67 20.56
CA ASN A 343 -21.98 -1.13 21.93
C ASN A 343 -23.20 -0.23 22.06
N LYS A 344 -23.95 0.00 20.98
CA LYS A 344 -25.13 0.86 20.98
C LYS A 344 -26.37 0.10 21.47
N ASP A 345 -27.22 0.80 22.23
CA ASP A 345 -28.52 0.28 22.63
C ASP A 345 -29.37 -0.07 21.39
N LYS A 346 -29.82 -1.32 21.30
CA LYS A 346 -30.55 -1.82 20.14
C LYS A 346 -31.90 -1.14 20.01
N SER A 347 -32.29 -0.74 18.80
CA SER A 347 -33.58 -0.12 18.50
C SER A 347 -34.28 -0.83 17.35
N GLY A 348 -35.59 -0.84 17.36
CA GLY A 348 -36.41 -1.43 16.31
C GLY A 348 -37.90 -1.23 16.53
N VAL A 349 -38.68 -1.49 15.49
CA VAL A 349 -40.13 -1.38 15.51
C VAL A 349 -40.74 -2.62 14.88
N PHE A 350 -41.78 -3.19 15.52
CA PHE A 350 -42.56 -4.30 14.95
C PHE A 350 -43.42 -3.80 13.80
N THR A 351 -43.43 -4.51 12.67
CA THR A 351 -44.21 -4.13 11.48
C THR A 351 -45.68 -4.54 11.54
N GLY A 352 -46.05 -5.38 12.50
CA GLY A 352 -47.36 -6.03 12.56
C GLY A 352 -47.49 -7.29 11.69
N ALA A 353 -46.48 -7.58 10.89
CA ALA A 353 -46.44 -8.76 10.00
C ALA A 353 -45.68 -9.94 10.61
N PHE A 354 -45.94 -11.13 10.07
CA PHE A 354 -45.26 -12.36 10.44
C PHE A 354 -44.71 -13.06 9.17
N ALA A 355 -43.62 -13.78 9.31
CA ALA A 355 -43.08 -14.69 8.32
C ALA A 355 -43.18 -16.13 8.82
N VAL A 356 -43.21 -17.11 7.87
CA VAL A 356 -43.26 -18.53 8.21
C VAL A 356 -41.86 -19.11 8.06
N ASN A 357 -41.30 -19.67 9.13
CA ASN A 357 -40.01 -20.35 9.11
C ASN A 357 -40.12 -21.66 8.28
N PRO A 358 -39.33 -21.82 7.21
CA PRO A 358 -39.53 -22.94 6.26
C PRO A 358 -39.19 -24.33 6.84
N VAL A 359 -38.48 -24.46 7.97
CA VAL A 359 -38.06 -25.77 8.53
C VAL A 359 -39.05 -26.32 9.54
N ASN A 360 -39.81 -25.44 10.26
CA ASN A 360 -40.73 -25.89 11.33
C ASN A 360 -42.15 -25.29 11.19
N GLU A 361 -42.39 -24.51 10.13
CA GLU A 361 -43.68 -23.84 9.85
C GLU A 361 -44.13 -22.84 10.93
N GLU A 362 -43.27 -22.47 11.87
CA GLU A 362 -43.59 -21.48 12.89
C GLU A 362 -43.72 -20.08 12.35
N LYS A 363 -44.67 -19.31 12.90
CA LYS A 363 -44.85 -17.91 12.55
C LYS A 363 -43.93 -17.04 13.44
N ILE A 364 -43.02 -16.34 12.82
CA ILE A 364 -42.06 -15.43 13.47
C ILE A 364 -42.37 -13.99 13.15
N PRO A 365 -42.34 -13.04 14.12
CA PRO A 365 -42.65 -11.64 13.88
C PRO A 365 -41.59 -10.94 13.04
N VAL A 366 -42.01 -10.00 12.18
CA VAL A 366 -41.15 -9.20 11.31
C VAL A 366 -40.96 -7.81 11.89
N TRP A 367 -39.73 -7.46 12.18
CA TRP A 367 -39.30 -6.16 12.71
C TRP A 367 -38.52 -5.36 11.68
N ILE A 368 -38.38 -4.06 11.91
CA ILE A 368 -37.35 -3.21 11.28
C ILE A 368 -36.37 -2.76 12.36
N ALA A 369 -35.08 -2.75 12.02
CA ALA A 369 -34.05 -2.27 12.95
C ALA A 369 -32.89 -1.63 12.17
N ASP A 370 -32.24 -0.65 12.79
CA ASP A 370 -31.18 0.15 12.18
C ASP A 370 -29.86 -0.63 11.94
N TYR A 371 -29.61 -1.71 12.67
CA TYR A 371 -28.43 -2.54 12.48
C TYR A 371 -28.49 -3.46 11.24
N VAL A 372 -29.64 -3.56 10.58
CA VAL A 372 -29.79 -4.25 9.30
C VAL A 372 -29.68 -3.24 8.15
N MET A 373 -28.81 -3.51 7.20
CA MET A 373 -28.47 -2.60 6.11
C MET A 373 -28.82 -3.19 4.73
N MET A 374 -29.38 -2.37 3.83
CA MET A 374 -29.65 -2.78 2.45
C MET A 374 -28.41 -3.15 1.63
N GLY A 375 -27.25 -2.64 1.99
CA GLY A 375 -25.99 -2.87 1.28
C GLY A 375 -25.33 -4.22 1.58
N TYR A 376 -25.90 -5.05 2.47
CA TYR A 376 -25.39 -6.37 2.79
C TYR A 376 -26.48 -7.44 2.73
N GLY A 377 -26.22 -8.50 2.00
CA GLY A 377 -27.20 -9.55 1.79
C GLY A 377 -28.40 -9.09 0.97
N THR A 378 -29.58 -9.35 1.51
CA THR A 378 -30.87 -8.99 0.89
C THR A 378 -31.52 -7.78 1.57
N GLY A 379 -30.89 -7.19 2.58
CA GLY A 379 -31.53 -6.19 3.45
C GLY A 379 -32.51 -6.79 4.46
N ALA A 380 -32.48 -8.12 4.60
CA ALA A 380 -33.27 -8.90 5.55
C ALA A 380 -32.42 -9.94 6.25
N ILE A 381 -32.65 -10.18 7.52
CA ILE A 381 -32.00 -11.24 8.29
C ILE A 381 -33.02 -12.10 9.03
N MET A 382 -32.75 -13.37 9.15
CA MET A 382 -33.34 -14.23 10.17
C MET A 382 -32.56 -14.01 11.46
N ALA A 383 -33.22 -13.75 12.55
CA ALA A 383 -32.58 -13.52 13.84
C ALA A 383 -32.53 -14.80 14.68
N VAL A 384 -31.34 -15.17 15.13
CA VAL A 384 -31.09 -16.36 15.95
C VAL A 384 -30.45 -15.94 17.27
N PRO A 385 -31.27 -15.49 18.27
CA PRO A 385 -30.79 -14.91 19.50
C PRO A 385 -29.83 -15.77 20.32
N ALA A 386 -29.97 -17.08 20.25
CA ALA A 386 -29.07 -17.97 20.94
C ALA A 386 -27.64 -17.97 20.43
N HIS A 387 -27.42 -17.57 19.15
CA HIS A 387 -26.16 -17.75 18.43
C HIS A 387 -25.68 -16.51 17.63
N ASP A 388 -26.22 -15.33 17.96
CA ASP A 388 -25.74 -14.01 17.49
C ASP A 388 -25.91 -12.96 18.62
N GLU A 389 -24.85 -12.24 18.96
CA GLU A 389 -24.83 -11.28 20.05
C GLU A 389 -25.82 -10.12 19.85
N ARG A 390 -25.97 -9.63 18.62
CA ARG A 390 -26.87 -8.53 18.27
C ARG A 390 -28.32 -8.97 18.43
N ASP A 391 -28.62 -10.16 17.95
CA ASP A 391 -29.96 -10.75 18.04
C ASP A 391 -30.33 -11.07 19.50
N PHE A 392 -29.34 -11.50 20.29
CA PHE A 392 -29.51 -11.81 21.70
C PHE A 392 -29.87 -10.53 22.51
N GLU A 393 -29.12 -9.44 22.29
CA GLU A 393 -29.42 -8.15 22.96
C GLU A 393 -30.78 -7.59 22.53
N PHE A 394 -31.11 -7.67 21.23
CA PHE A 394 -32.41 -7.26 20.71
C PHE A 394 -33.53 -8.08 21.31
N SER A 395 -33.39 -9.41 21.36
CA SER A 395 -34.40 -10.31 21.98
C SER A 395 -34.65 -9.98 23.44
N LYS A 396 -33.60 -9.75 24.22
CA LYS A 396 -33.73 -9.35 25.63
C LYS A 396 -34.50 -8.04 25.77
N LYS A 397 -34.21 -7.06 24.95
CA LYS A 397 -34.87 -5.76 24.99
C LYS A 397 -36.35 -5.82 24.66
N PHE A 398 -36.72 -6.63 23.68
CA PHE A 398 -38.11 -6.73 23.17
C PHE A 398 -38.84 -7.96 23.67
N ALA A 399 -38.26 -8.70 24.62
CA ALA A 399 -38.81 -9.93 25.20
C ALA A 399 -39.23 -10.99 24.15
N LEU A 400 -38.35 -11.20 23.15
CA LEU A 400 -38.56 -12.19 22.08
C LEU A 400 -38.02 -13.54 22.49
N PRO A 401 -38.53 -14.67 21.98
CA PRO A 401 -38.07 -16.03 22.32
C PRO A 401 -36.62 -16.25 21.97
N ILE A 402 -35.90 -17.02 22.78
CA ILE A 402 -34.53 -17.47 22.56
C ILE A 402 -34.50 -19.00 22.57
N MET A 403 -34.09 -19.64 21.47
CA MET A 403 -34.07 -21.06 21.33
C MET A 403 -32.65 -21.55 21.08
N GLN A 404 -32.15 -22.46 21.88
CA GLN A 404 -30.86 -23.09 21.67
C GLN A 404 -30.94 -24.11 20.50
N VAL A 405 -30.07 -23.96 19.51
CA VAL A 405 -29.93 -24.88 18.39
C VAL A 405 -28.49 -25.36 18.15
N VAL A 406 -27.55 -24.82 18.89
CA VAL A 406 -26.16 -25.31 18.95
C VAL A 406 -25.75 -25.50 20.39
N ALA A 407 -25.31 -26.71 20.73
CA ALA A 407 -24.69 -27.00 22.01
C ALA A 407 -23.20 -26.63 21.95
N PRO A 408 -22.69 -25.82 22.88
CA PRO A 408 -21.27 -25.52 22.98
C PRO A 408 -20.40 -26.76 23.17
N THR A 409 -19.13 -26.68 22.81
CA THR A 409 -18.11 -27.65 23.22
C THR A 409 -17.61 -27.29 24.61
N GLY A 410 -17.78 -28.20 25.59
CA GLY A 410 -17.40 -27.99 26.99
C GLY A 410 -18.48 -27.24 27.82
N ASP A 411 -18.08 -26.55 28.89
CA ASP A 411 -18.97 -25.92 29.87
C ASP A 411 -19.34 -24.46 29.53
N ALA A 412 -19.24 -24.02 28.29
CA ALA A 412 -19.62 -22.68 27.89
C ALA A 412 -21.13 -22.45 27.94
N ASP A 413 -21.54 -21.24 28.28
CA ASP A 413 -22.96 -20.84 28.21
C ASP A 413 -23.42 -20.85 26.75
N TRP A 414 -24.55 -21.41 26.49
CA TRP A 414 -25.11 -21.45 25.12
C TRP A 414 -25.79 -20.16 24.70
N GLN A 415 -26.14 -19.27 25.64
CA GLN A 415 -26.80 -18.01 25.36
C GLN A 415 -25.81 -17.00 24.76
N GLY A 416 -26.01 -16.64 23.50
CA GLY A 416 -25.08 -15.80 22.76
C GLY A 416 -23.84 -16.53 22.23
N TYR A 417 -23.83 -17.85 22.26
CA TYR A 417 -22.70 -18.67 21.79
C TYR A 417 -22.61 -18.65 20.27
N THR A 418 -21.53 -18.09 19.74
CA THR A 418 -21.31 -17.88 18.29
C THR A 418 -20.38 -18.89 17.63
N ASP A 419 -19.59 -19.62 18.42
CA ASP A 419 -18.61 -20.57 17.93
C ASP A 419 -19.24 -21.87 17.38
N PRO A 420 -18.50 -22.71 16.66
CA PRO A 420 -18.94 -24.04 16.24
C PRO A 420 -19.25 -24.96 17.43
N GLY A 421 -20.29 -25.78 17.28
CA GLY A 421 -20.71 -26.75 18.28
C GLY A 421 -21.46 -27.91 17.64
N THR A 422 -22.34 -28.55 18.42
CA THR A 422 -23.19 -29.65 17.97
C THR A 422 -24.63 -29.19 17.84
N ALA A 423 -25.31 -29.46 16.74
CA ALA A 423 -26.71 -29.15 16.52
C ALA A 423 -27.61 -29.87 17.53
N VAL A 424 -28.55 -29.11 18.11
CA VAL A 424 -29.59 -29.62 19.05
C VAL A 424 -30.92 -28.90 18.74
N ASN A 425 -32.04 -29.50 19.08
CA ASN A 425 -33.39 -28.96 18.83
C ASN A 425 -33.60 -28.55 17.35
N SER A 426 -32.99 -29.31 16.45
CA SER A 426 -32.88 -29.02 15.01
C SER A 426 -33.26 -30.21 14.14
N ASP A 427 -34.12 -31.12 14.65
CA ASP A 427 -34.70 -32.28 13.95
C ASP A 427 -33.60 -33.10 13.24
N PHE A 428 -33.63 -33.17 11.90
CA PHE A 428 -32.70 -33.98 11.10
C PHE A 428 -31.22 -33.52 11.20
N LEU A 429 -30.93 -32.38 11.83
CA LEU A 429 -29.55 -31.92 12.11
C LEU A 429 -29.04 -32.29 13.49
N ASP A 430 -29.88 -32.80 14.40
CA ASP A 430 -29.50 -33.10 15.78
C ASP A 430 -28.31 -34.05 15.87
N GLY A 431 -27.33 -33.67 16.71
CA GLY A 431 -26.08 -34.43 16.90
C GLY A 431 -24.99 -34.17 15.87
N LEU A 432 -25.24 -33.38 14.82
CA LEU A 432 -24.26 -33.08 13.80
C LEU A 432 -23.35 -31.89 14.23
N PRO A 433 -22.04 -31.97 13.90
CA PRO A 433 -21.17 -30.80 14.02
C PRO A 433 -21.62 -29.67 13.11
N THR A 434 -21.40 -28.40 13.52
CA THR A 434 -21.80 -27.19 12.76
C THR A 434 -21.43 -27.23 11.27
N ALA A 435 -20.24 -27.74 10.91
CA ALA A 435 -19.79 -27.79 9.53
C ALA A 435 -20.64 -28.75 8.66
N GLU A 436 -21.01 -29.91 9.20
CA GLU A 436 -21.86 -30.87 8.52
C GLU A 436 -23.31 -30.39 8.47
N ALA A 437 -23.82 -29.87 9.59
CA ALA A 437 -25.16 -29.31 9.67
C ALA A 437 -25.41 -28.23 8.62
N LYS A 438 -24.44 -27.33 8.39
CA LYS A 438 -24.51 -26.32 7.31
C LYS A 438 -24.70 -26.96 5.93
N GLN A 439 -23.90 -27.97 5.59
CA GLN A 439 -23.97 -28.61 4.27
C GLN A 439 -25.30 -29.33 4.06
N ILE A 440 -25.76 -30.07 5.07
CA ILE A 440 -27.02 -30.80 5.04
C ILE A 440 -28.21 -29.83 4.93
N MET A 441 -28.21 -28.73 5.69
CA MET A 441 -29.26 -27.71 5.60
C MET A 441 -29.30 -27.05 4.22
N ILE A 442 -28.13 -26.70 3.65
CA ILE A 442 -28.08 -26.11 2.29
C ILE A 442 -28.68 -27.09 1.27
N ALA A 443 -28.25 -28.34 1.32
CA ALA A 443 -28.78 -29.40 0.41
C ALA A 443 -30.29 -29.58 0.56
N TRP A 444 -30.81 -29.58 1.80
CA TRP A 444 -32.22 -29.64 2.09
C TRP A 444 -33.01 -28.46 1.53
N LEU A 445 -32.49 -27.24 1.70
CA LEU A 445 -33.10 -26.00 1.14
C LEU A 445 -33.16 -26.05 -0.38
N GLU A 446 -32.11 -26.54 -1.04
CA GLU A 446 -32.06 -26.69 -2.50
C GLU A 446 -33.03 -27.75 -3.00
N GLU A 447 -33.10 -28.93 -2.35
CA GLU A 447 -34.05 -30.00 -2.67
C GLU A 447 -35.52 -29.54 -2.55
N LYS A 448 -35.81 -28.77 -1.50
CA LYS A 448 -37.18 -28.25 -1.27
C LYS A 448 -37.50 -26.99 -2.08
N SER A 449 -36.53 -26.45 -2.82
CA SER A 449 -36.69 -25.15 -3.54
C SER A 449 -37.00 -23.98 -2.58
N LEU A 450 -36.58 -24.05 -1.33
CA LEU A 450 -36.77 -23.06 -0.29
C LEU A 450 -35.56 -22.14 -0.11
N GLY A 451 -34.48 -22.43 -0.82
CA GLY A 451 -33.23 -21.65 -0.78
C GLY A 451 -32.18 -22.22 -1.69
N LYS A 452 -31.00 -21.65 -1.66
CA LYS A 452 -29.82 -22.11 -2.44
C LYS A 452 -28.53 -21.66 -1.79
N ARG A 453 -27.44 -22.35 -2.10
CA ARG A 453 -26.08 -21.92 -1.74
C ARG A 453 -25.79 -20.57 -2.35
N ARG A 454 -25.18 -19.68 -1.58
CA ARG A 454 -24.80 -18.36 -2.03
C ARG A 454 -23.47 -17.90 -1.44
N VAL A 455 -22.65 -17.28 -2.26
CA VAL A 455 -21.50 -16.49 -1.83
C VAL A 455 -21.88 -15.03 -1.92
N GLN A 456 -21.64 -14.30 -0.83
CA GLN A 456 -21.87 -12.85 -0.74
C GLN A 456 -20.57 -12.13 -0.42
N PHE A 457 -20.51 -10.86 -0.76
CA PHE A 457 -19.37 -10.00 -0.48
C PHE A 457 -19.84 -8.73 0.22
N LYS A 458 -19.04 -8.23 1.17
CA LYS A 458 -19.26 -6.91 1.79
C LYS A 458 -18.91 -5.77 0.84
N LEU A 459 -17.97 -6.03 -0.08
CA LEU A 459 -17.53 -5.08 -1.10
C LEU A 459 -18.75 -4.52 -1.84
N ARG A 460 -18.75 -3.19 -2.02
CA ARG A 460 -19.76 -2.47 -2.80
C ARG A 460 -19.18 -1.99 -4.11
N ASP A 461 -20.03 -1.72 -5.10
CA ASP A 461 -19.59 -1.10 -6.33
C ASP A 461 -18.94 0.25 -6.06
N TRP A 462 -17.91 0.55 -6.82
CA TRP A 462 -17.09 1.74 -6.59
C TRP A 462 -17.81 3.00 -7.05
N LEU A 463 -18.06 3.92 -6.11
CA LEU A 463 -18.60 5.25 -6.37
C LEU A 463 -17.57 6.09 -7.12
N PHE A 464 -17.77 6.25 -8.43
CA PHE A 464 -16.72 6.71 -9.33
C PHE A 464 -16.83 8.17 -9.76
N SER A 465 -17.93 8.88 -9.47
CA SER A 465 -18.07 10.29 -9.82
C SER A 465 -17.83 11.22 -8.66
N ARG A 466 -17.30 12.42 -8.96
CA ARG A 466 -17.08 13.53 -8.04
C ARG A 466 -17.62 14.82 -8.63
N GLN A 467 -18.14 15.69 -7.76
CA GLN A 467 -18.71 16.98 -8.11
C GLN A 467 -17.61 18.06 -7.92
N ARG A 468 -16.54 17.96 -8.73
CA ARG A 468 -15.35 18.82 -8.62
C ARG A 468 -14.98 19.42 -9.96
N TYR A 469 -14.27 20.55 -9.88
CA TYR A 469 -13.61 21.15 -11.03
C TYR A 469 -12.27 20.46 -11.34
N TRP A 470 -11.44 20.23 -10.30
CA TRP A 470 -10.10 19.69 -10.46
C TRP A 470 -10.08 18.15 -10.43
N GLY A 471 -10.46 17.57 -11.55
CA GLY A 471 -10.52 16.13 -11.80
C GLY A 471 -10.69 15.84 -13.29
N GLU A 472 -10.45 14.61 -13.74
CA GLU A 472 -10.64 14.23 -15.14
C GLU A 472 -12.11 14.24 -15.51
N PRO A 473 -12.54 14.98 -16.58
CA PRO A 473 -13.90 14.93 -17.08
C PRO A 473 -14.27 13.54 -17.63
N PHE A 474 -15.50 13.13 -17.43
CA PHE A 474 -16.05 11.93 -18.09
C PHE A 474 -16.18 12.14 -19.59
N PRO A 475 -15.68 11.24 -20.44
CA PRO A 475 -15.86 11.30 -21.90
C PRO A 475 -17.27 10.84 -22.30
N ILE A 476 -18.29 11.44 -21.69
CA ILE A 476 -19.71 11.06 -21.81
C ILE A 476 -20.56 12.29 -22.13
N VAL A 477 -21.57 12.07 -22.93
CA VAL A 477 -22.64 13.05 -23.21
C VAL A 477 -24.02 12.45 -22.92
N TRP A 478 -24.94 13.33 -22.57
CA TRP A 478 -26.35 13.02 -22.28
C TRP A 478 -27.24 13.62 -23.37
N GLU A 479 -28.13 12.83 -23.90
CA GLU A 479 -29.10 13.26 -24.90
C GLU A 479 -30.45 12.55 -24.66
N GLY A 480 -31.51 13.32 -24.47
CA GLY A 480 -32.84 12.77 -24.20
C GLY A 480 -32.94 11.94 -22.90
N GLY A 481 -32.01 12.12 -21.95
CA GLY A 481 -31.95 11.34 -20.72
C GLY A 481 -31.09 10.08 -20.81
N GLU A 482 -30.61 9.73 -21.99
CA GLU A 482 -29.67 8.63 -22.22
C GLU A 482 -28.22 9.14 -22.28
N HIS A 483 -27.29 8.31 -21.86
CA HIS A 483 -25.85 8.62 -21.91
C HIS A 483 -25.14 7.86 -23.02
N ARG A 484 -24.18 8.46 -23.66
CA ARG A 484 -23.27 7.81 -24.61
C ARG A 484 -21.85 8.31 -24.51
N ALA A 485 -20.90 7.47 -24.90
CA ALA A 485 -19.51 7.85 -25.02
C ALA A 485 -19.31 8.88 -26.16
N ILE A 486 -18.36 9.82 -25.97
CA ILE A 486 -17.83 10.59 -27.10
C ILE A 486 -16.89 9.71 -27.93
N PRO A 487 -16.69 10.00 -29.22
CA PRO A 487 -15.73 9.27 -30.06
C PRO A 487 -14.30 9.33 -29.49
N GLU A 488 -13.56 8.25 -29.57
CA GLU A 488 -12.14 8.21 -29.12
C GLU A 488 -11.26 9.25 -29.84
N SER A 489 -11.64 9.67 -31.03
CA SER A 489 -10.95 10.71 -31.80
C SER A 489 -11.07 12.11 -31.18
N GLU A 490 -12.03 12.32 -30.29
CA GLU A 490 -12.24 13.56 -29.55
C GLU A 490 -11.50 13.58 -28.21
N LEU A 491 -10.85 12.51 -27.81
CA LEU A 491 -10.04 12.46 -26.59
C LEU A 491 -8.70 13.20 -26.79
N PRO A 492 -8.23 13.91 -25.78
CA PRO A 492 -8.81 14.09 -24.45
C PRO A 492 -9.87 15.19 -24.38
N LEU A 493 -10.91 14.94 -23.61
CA LEU A 493 -11.85 15.98 -23.17
C LEU A 493 -11.22 16.70 -21.94
N LEU A 494 -10.82 17.93 -22.12
CA LEU A 494 -10.22 18.71 -21.04
C LEU A 494 -11.24 19.55 -20.28
N GLN A 495 -10.91 19.90 -19.04
CA GLN A 495 -11.72 20.86 -18.27
C GLN A 495 -11.70 22.23 -18.95
N PRO A 496 -12.82 22.96 -18.92
CA PRO A 496 -12.85 24.34 -19.35
C PRO A 496 -12.09 25.24 -18.35
N ASP A 497 -11.54 26.33 -18.83
CA ASP A 497 -11.03 27.37 -17.94
C ASP A 497 -12.21 28.06 -17.23
N LEU A 498 -12.23 27.97 -15.89
CA LEU A 498 -13.23 28.64 -15.06
C LEU A 498 -12.54 29.61 -14.10
N GLU A 499 -12.98 30.87 -14.12
CA GLU A 499 -12.55 31.89 -13.13
C GLU A 499 -13.11 31.57 -11.73
N ASP A 500 -14.36 31.04 -11.67
CA ASP A 500 -15.03 30.63 -10.45
C ASP A 500 -15.29 29.12 -10.47
N PHE A 501 -14.37 28.38 -9.86
CA PHE A 501 -14.44 26.92 -9.68
C PHE A 501 -14.93 26.48 -8.27
N LYS A 502 -15.43 27.43 -7.46
CA LYS A 502 -15.94 27.11 -6.12
C LYS A 502 -17.16 26.22 -6.18
N PRO A 503 -17.35 25.33 -5.19
CA PRO A 503 -18.56 24.56 -5.06
C PRO A 503 -19.85 25.41 -5.14
N THR A 504 -20.86 24.90 -5.81
CA THR A 504 -22.13 25.62 -6.00
C THR A 504 -23.21 25.17 -5.01
N GLY A 505 -22.98 24.07 -4.26
CA GLY A 505 -24.03 23.37 -3.53
C GLY A 505 -24.97 22.54 -4.45
N ASP A 506 -24.82 22.67 -5.77
CA ASP A 506 -25.55 21.84 -6.75
C ASP A 506 -24.84 20.49 -6.91
N PRO A 507 -25.56 19.38 -6.84
CA PRO A 507 -24.97 18.04 -6.98
C PRO A 507 -24.37 17.74 -8.36
N ARG A 508 -24.55 18.62 -9.34
CA ARG A 508 -23.90 18.52 -10.67
C ARG A 508 -22.48 19.11 -10.67
N GLY A 509 -22.06 19.74 -9.58
CA GLY A 509 -20.70 20.26 -9.41
C GLY A 509 -20.40 21.60 -10.13
N PRO A 510 -19.16 22.13 -9.98
CA PRO A 510 -18.80 23.45 -10.49
C PRO A 510 -18.80 23.57 -12.03
N LEU A 511 -18.62 22.46 -12.76
CA LEU A 511 -18.61 22.47 -14.24
C LEU A 511 -19.92 22.96 -14.85
N ILE A 512 -21.03 22.98 -14.10
CA ILE A 512 -22.29 23.56 -14.58
C ILE A 512 -22.19 25.05 -14.94
N LYS A 513 -21.18 25.75 -14.42
CA LYS A 513 -20.92 27.17 -14.75
C LYS A 513 -20.36 27.35 -16.17
N ALA A 514 -19.79 26.31 -16.76
CA ALA A 514 -19.20 26.36 -18.11
C ALA A 514 -20.24 26.06 -19.19
N THR A 515 -21.24 26.91 -19.36
CA THR A 515 -22.43 26.67 -20.23
C THR A 515 -22.06 26.32 -21.68
N ASP A 516 -21.05 26.98 -22.26
CA ASP A 516 -20.59 26.71 -23.62
C ASP A 516 -19.86 25.36 -23.72
N TRP A 517 -19.08 24.99 -22.69
CA TRP A 517 -18.41 23.70 -22.64
C TRP A 517 -19.41 22.55 -22.43
N ILE A 518 -20.45 22.74 -21.62
CA ILE A 518 -21.47 21.70 -21.39
C ILE A 518 -22.17 21.36 -22.69
N ARG A 519 -22.48 22.33 -23.54
CA ARG A 519 -23.16 22.13 -24.80
C ARG A 519 -22.29 21.34 -25.77
N TYR A 520 -22.64 20.06 -25.99
CA TYR A 520 -21.94 19.23 -26.96
C TYR A 520 -22.55 19.38 -28.38
N THR A 521 -23.88 19.31 -28.47
CA THR A 521 -24.65 19.64 -29.65
C THR A 521 -25.87 20.48 -29.27
N GLU A 522 -26.80 20.72 -30.17
CA GLU A 522 -28.06 21.40 -29.85
C GLU A 522 -28.92 20.61 -28.84
N THR A 523 -28.84 19.28 -28.85
CA THR A 523 -29.63 18.37 -28.02
C THR A 523 -28.83 17.62 -26.95
N ALA A 524 -27.50 17.52 -27.09
CA ALA A 524 -26.65 16.77 -26.21
C ALA A 524 -25.79 17.66 -25.32
N GLN A 525 -25.63 17.26 -24.08
CA GLN A 525 -24.82 17.94 -23.06
C GLN A 525 -23.73 17.01 -22.52
N ARG A 526 -22.53 17.54 -22.23
CA ARG A 526 -21.45 16.79 -21.57
C ARG A 526 -21.82 16.51 -20.12
N GLU A 527 -21.30 15.39 -19.62
CA GLU A 527 -21.32 15.06 -18.18
C GLU A 527 -20.56 16.15 -17.40
N THR A 528 -21.12 16.59 -16.29
CA THR A 528 -20.59 17.67 -15.46
C THR A 528 -19.85 17.18 -14.21
N ASN A 529 -19.94 15.90 -13.87
CA ASN A 529 -19.12 15.30 -12.86
C ASN A 529 -17.71 14.99 -13.40
N THR A 530 -16.77 14.82 -12.51
CA THR A 530 -15.40 14.36 -12.81
C THR A 530 -15.14 12.99 -12.20
N MET A 531 -14.15 12.27 -12.74
CA MET A 531 -13.66 11.03 -12.15
C MET A 531 -12.94 11.33 -10.83
N PRO A 532 -12.86 10.38 -9.89
CA PRO A 532 -12.04 10.54 -8.69
C PRO A 532 -10.56 10.59 -9.06
N GLN A 533 -9.74 11.22 -8.23
CA GLN A 533 -8.26 11.23 -8.39
C GLN A 533 -7.66 9.81 -8.57
N TRP A 534 -8.29 8.79 -7.97
CA TRP A 534 -7.88 7.38 -8.11
C TRP A 534 -7.95 6.87 -9.55
N ALA A 535 -8.71 7.51 -10.45
CA ALA A 535 -8.75 7.11 -11.86
C ALA A 535 -7.37 7.26 -12.51
N GLY A 536 -6.72 8.41 -12.31
CA GLY A 536 -5.37 8.65 -12.79
C GLY A 536 -4.35 7.71 -12.14
N SER A 537 -4.43 7.50 -10.82
CA SER A 537 -3.45 6.68 -10.09
C SER A 537 -3.65 5.16 -10.27
N CYS A 538 -4.75 4.68 -10.88
CA CYS A 538 -4.95 3.25 -11.10
C CYS A 538 -4.05 2.61 -12.16
N TRP A 539 -3.38 3.39 -13.01
CA TRP A 539 -2.67 2.86 -14.18
C TRP A 539 -1.30 3.50 -14.47
N TYR A 540 -0.83 4.43 -13.65
CA TYR A 540 0.41 5.19 -13.86
C TYR A 540 1.65 4.30 -14.03
N TYR A 541 1.71 3.17 -13.34
CA TYR A 541 2.78 2.18 -13.49
C TYR A 541 2.87 1.62 -14.91
N LEU A 542 1.77 1.58 -15.65
CA LEU A 542 1.76 1.21 -17.07
C LEU A 542 2.32 2.35 -17.93
N ARG A 543 1.94 3.59 -17.62
CA ARG A 543 2.38 4.76 -18.38
C ARG A 543 3.87 4.98 -18.28
N TYR A 544 4.48 4.74 -17.14
CA TYR A 544 5.93 4.85 -16.96
C TYR A 544 6.73 3.95 -17.91
N CYS A 545 6.18 2.82 -18.33
CA CYS A 545 6.85 1.93 -19.27
C CYS A 545 6.98 2.54 -20.68
N ASP A 546 6.06 3.46 -21.05
CA ASP A 546 6.00 4.05 -22.40
C ASP A 546 5.34 5.45 -22.38
N PRO A 547 5.93 6.44 -21.65
CA PRO A 547 5.28 7.70 -21.35
C PRO A 547 5.04 8.61 -22.55
N LYS A 548 5.83 8.46 -23.61
CA LYS A 548 5.78 9.32 -24.81
C LYS A 548 4.91 8.74 -25.94
N ASN A 549 4.29 7.58 -25.73
CA ASN A 549 3.45 6.96 -26.75
C ASN A 549 2.13 7.72 -26.91
N THR A 550 1.90 8.24 -28.10
CA THR A 550 0.68 8.97 -28.45
C THR A 550 -0.38 8.09 -29.10
N LYS A 551 -0.04 6.85 -29.48
CA LYS A 551 -0.93 5.92 -30.18
C LYS A 551 -1.60 4.91 -29.26
N ARG A 552 -0.97 4.59 -28.11
CA ARG A 552 -1.46 3.64 -27.11
C ARG A 552 -1.08 4.12 -25.72
N PHE A 553 -1.84 3.69 -24.69
CA PHE A 553 -1.48 3.96 -23.30
C PHE A 553 -0.17 3.26 -22.90
N ILE A 554 0.14 2.12 -23.52
CA ILE A 554 1.41 1.39 -23.49
C ILE A 554 1.55 0.59 -24.80
N SER A 555 2.74 0.54 -25.42
CA SER A 555 3.01 -0.33 -26.56
C SER A 555 3.08 -1.80 -26.13
N LYS A 556 2.82 -2.71 -27.08
CA LYS A 556 2.89 -4.15 -26.81
C LYS A 556 4.31 -4.59 -26.45
N GLU A 557 5.29 -3.97 -27.09
CA GLU A 557 6.71 -4.26 -26.87
C GLU A 557 7.16 -3.81 -25.48
N ALA A 558 6.76 -2.60 -25.03
CA ALA A 558 7.06 -2.10 -23.70
C ALA A 558 6.33 -2.91 -22.61
N GLU A 559 5.07 -3.27 -22.87
CA GLU A 559 4.30 -4.13 -21.97
C GLU A 559 4.97 -5.50 -21.83
N ALA A 560 5.28 -6.17 -22.93
CA ALA A 560 5.89 -7.49 -22.91
C ALA A 560 7.25 -7.51 -22.19
N TYR A 561 8.08 -6.46 -22.38
CA TYR A 561 9.39 -6.38 -21.72
C TYR A 561 9.28 -6.01 -20.23
N TRP A 562 8.56 -4.94 -19.88
CA TRP A 562 8.55 -4.42 -18.51
C TRP A 562 7.61 -5.17 -17.58
N LEU A 563 6.48 -5.67 -18.09
CA LEU A 563 5.43 -6.28 -17.28
C LEU A 563 5.35 -7.78 -17.50
N GLY A 564 5.64 -8.25 -18.71
CA GLY A 564 5.68 -9.68 -19.05
C GLY A 564 6.91 -10.37 -18.48
N GLY A 565 6.88 -11.66 -18.50
CA GLY A 565 8.06 -12.52 -18.26
C GLY A 565 8.03 -13.30 -16.97
N GLY A 566 8.48 -14.55 -17.07
CA GLY A 566 8.77 -15.42 -15.94
C GLY A 566 7.59 -16.11 -15.26
N GLY A 567 6.37 -16.02 -15.80
CA GLY A 567 5.19 -16.68 -15.24
C GLY A 567 4.72 -16.11 -13.89
N LYS A 568 5.13 -14.88 -13.57
CA LYS A 568 4.67 -14.13 -12.39
C LYS A 568 3.28 -13.55 -12.63
N ALA A 569 2.44 -13.47 -11.60
CA ALA A 569 1.13 -12.85 -11.68
C ALA A 569 1.24 -11.32 -11.77
N GLY A 570 2.16 -10.72 -11.02
CA GLY A 570 2.33 -9.28 -10.89
C GLY A 570 3.28 -8.68 -11.94
N ALA A 571 2.94 -7.49 -12.42
CA ALA A 571 3.64 -6.74 -13.45
C ALA A 571 4.90 -6.04 -12.92
N VAL A 572 4.77 -5.20 -11.89
CA VAL A 572 5.88 -4.46 -11.26
C VAL A 572 6.62 -5.40 -10.31
N ASP A 573 7.96 -5.46 -10.39
CA ASP A 573 8.75 -6.41 -9.59
C ASP A 573 8.74 -6.06 -8.09
N LEU A 574 8.86 -4.77 -7.75
CA LEU A 574 8.77 -4.27 -6.38
C LEU A 574 8.02 -2.93 -6.33
N TYR A 575 7.06 -2.84 -5.45
CA TYR A 575 6.29 -1.62 -5.16
C TYR A 575 6.43 -1.26 -3.68
N VAL A 576 6.78 -0.01 -3.39
CA VAL A 576 6.96 0.49 -2.02
C VAL A 576 6.01 1.65 -1.75
N GLY A 577 5.30 1.61 -0.63
CA GLY A 577 4.37 2.68 -0.26
C GLY A 577 3.61 2.45 1.03
N GLY A 578 2.79 3.44 1.43
CA GLY A 578 2.06 3.45 2.69
C GLY A 578 0.96 2.39 2.81
N THR A 579 0.72 1.93 4.02
CA THR A 579 -0.32 0.92 4.35
C THR A 579 -1.74 1.45 4.17
N GLU A 580 -1.95 2.76 4.23
CA GLU A 580 -3.24 3.43 4.05
C GLU A 580 -3.88 3.18 2.68
N HIS A 581 -3.07 2.81 1.69
CA HIS A 581 -3.54 2.51 0.34
C HIS A 581 -4.05 1.08 0.14
N ALA A 582 -4.01 0.23 1.19
CA ALA A 582 -4.36 -1.20 1.10
C ALA A 582 -5.74 -1.46 0.48
N VAL A 583 -6.77 -0.75 0.93
CA VAL A 583 -8.17 -0.92 0.49
C VAL A 583 -8.67 0.20 -0.41
N LEU A 584 -7.79 1.13 -0.81
CA LEU A 584 -8.04 2.23 -1.72
C LEU A 584 -7.30 2.01 -3.05
N HIS A 585 -6.19 2.74 -3.27
CA HIS A 585 -5.41 2.68 -4.50
C HIS A 585 -5.06 1.25 -4.93
N LEU A 586 -4.55 0.40 -4.02
CA LEU A 586 -4.13 -0.96 -4.37
C LEU A 586 -5.30 -1.83 -4.86
N LEU A 587 -6.47 -1.71 -4.23
CA LEU A 587 -7.65 -2.48 -4.64
C LEU A 587 -8.18 -2.00 -6.00
N TYR A 588 -8.24 -0.69 -6.22
CA TYR A 588 -8.72 -0.11 -7.46
C TYR A 588 -7.77 -0.34 -8.63
N ALA A 589 -6.46 -0.22 -8.43
CA ALA A 589 -5.45 -0.54 -9.44
C ALA A 589 -5.52 -2.02 -9.85
N ARG A 590 -5.72 -2.96 -8.91
CA ARG A 590 -5.92 -4.38 -9.20
C ARG A 590 -7.18 -4.61 -10.04
N PHE A 591 -8.27 -3.94 -9.72
CA PHE A 591 -9.52 -4.04 -10.48
C PHE A 591 -9.34 -3.57 -11.93
N TRP A 592 -8.79 -2.38 -12.16
CA TRP A 592 -8.55 -1.85 -13.49
C TRP A 592 -7.59 -2.73 -14.30
N HIS A 593 -6.52 -3.19 -13.67
CA HIS A 593 -5.57 -4.11 -14.30
C HIS A 593 -6.23 -5.41 -14.78
N LYS A 594 -7.09 -6.01 -13.94
CA LYS A 594 -7.84 -7.23 -14.31
C LYS A 594 -8.77 -7.00 -15.47
N VAL A 595 -9.46 -5.87 -15.54
CA VAL A 595 -10.31 -5.53 -16.69
C VAL A 595 -9.47 -5.40 -17.97
N LEU A 596 -8.34 -4.69 -17.90
CA LEU A 596 -7.43 -4.53 -19.04
C LEU A 596 -6.81 -5.88 -19.47
N PHE A 597 -6.49 -6.75 -18.53
CA PHE A 597 -6.04 -8.12 -18.81
C PHE A 597 -7.12 -8.93 -19.52
N ASP A 598 -8.36 -8.93 -19.03
CA ASP A 598 -9.47 -9.68 -19.60
C ASP A 598 -9.76 -9.24 -21.04
N LEU A 599 -9.61 -7.94 -21.34
CA LEU A 599 -9.77 -7.37 -22.67
C LEU A 599 -8.55 -7.56 -23.59
N GLY A 600 -7.49 -8.22 -23.12
CA GLY A 600 -6.29 -8.54 -23.91
C GLY A 600 -5.34 -7.36 -24.12
N HIS A 601 -5.40 -6.35 -23.27
CA HIS A 601 -4.48 -5.21 -23.31
C HIS A 601 -3.20 -5.44 -22.52
N LEU A 602 -3.23 -6.33 -21.51
CA LEU A 602 -2.12 -6.69 -20.62
C LEU A 602 -1.91 -8.20 -20.59
N SER A 603 -0.70 -8.64 -20.27
CA SER A 603 -0.28 -10.04 -20.20
C SER A 603 -0.25 -10.62 -18.78
N THR A 604 -0.33 -9.76 -17.75
CA THR A 604 -0.33 -10.15 -16.33
C THR A 604 -1.69 -9.91 -15.68
N THR A 605 -2.03 -10.72 -14.67
CA THR A 605 -3.32 -10.64 -13.96
C THR A 605 -3.33 -9.64 -12.81
N GLU A 606 -2.14 -9.23 -12.33
CA GLU A 606 -1.96 -8.34 -11.19
C GLU A 606 -0.95 -7.22 -11.48
N PRO A 607 -1.14 -6.02 -10.93
CA PRO A 607 -0.25 -4.89 -11.19
C PRO A 607 1.10 -5.00 -10.48
N PHE A 608 1.15 -5.55 -9.27
CA PHE A 608 2.31 -5.51 -8.39
C PHE A 608 2.65 -6.88 -7.83
N GLN A 609 3.87 -7.40 -8.12
CA GLN A 609 4.29 -8.74 -7.68
C GLN A 609 4.66 -8.74 -6.20
N ARG A 610 5.56 -7.84 -5.80
CA ARG A 610 5.99 -7.68 -4.42
C ARG A 610 5.63 -6.30 -3.90
N LEU A 611 5.02 -6.26 -2.72
CA LEU A 611 4.71 -5.03 -2.00
C LEU A 611 5.51 -4.97 -0.70
N VAL A 612 6.07 -3.80 -0.41
CA VAL A 612 6.69 -3.49 0.88
C VAL A 612 6.10 -2.19 1.40
N ASN A 613 5.66 -2.21 2.66
CA ASN A 613 5.16 -1.01 3.31
C ASN A 613 6.24 -0.46 4.23
N GLN A 614 6.66 0.80 4.00
CA GLN A 614 7.49 1.51 4.96
C GLN A 614 6.70 1.86 6.22
N GLY A 615 7.41 1.92 7.34
CA GLY A 615 6.88 2.40 8.60
C GLY A 615 6.61 3.90 8.58
N LEU A 616 5.86 4.39 9.55
CA LEU A 616 5.63 5.82 9.70
C LEU A 616 6.80 6.45 10.46
N ILE A 617 7.37 7.56 9.95
CA ILE A 617 8.31 8.39 10.68
C ILE A 617 7.52 9.40 11.51
N LEU A 618 7.68 9.31 12.82
CA LEU A 618 7.07 10.22 13.79
C LEU A 618 7.97 11.45 14.01
N GLY A 619 7.41 12.55 14.52
CA GLY A 619 8.19 13.66 15.02
C GLY A 619 9.10 13.26 16.19
N GLU A 620 10.01 14.15 16.62
CA GLU A 620 10.84 13.90 17.83
C GLU A 620 10.01 13.75 19.10
N ASP A 621 8.77 14.24 19.09
CA ASP A 621 7.76 14.11 20.13
C ASP A 621 7.05 12.73 20.15
N GLY A 622 7.37 11.85 19.21
CA GLY A 622 6.76 10.54 19.06
C GLY A 622 5.34 10.57 18.49
N GLN A 623 4.86 11.72 18.00
CA GLN A 623 3.57 11.85 17.36
C GLN A 623 3.68 11.88 15.83
N LYS A 624 2.58 11.57 15.13
CA LYS A 624 2.52 11.70 13.66
C LYS A 624 2.83 13.13 13.25
N MET A 625 3.74 13.31 12.32
CA MET A 625 4.08 14.63 11.78
C MET A 625 2.86 15.28 11.14
N SER A 626 2.54 16.50 11.54
CA SER A 626 1.50 17.30 10.93
C SER A 626 1.83 18.79 10.97
N LYS A 627 1.39 19.53 9.95
CA LYS A 627 1.58 20.99 9.90
C LYS A 627 0.88 21.71 11.06
N SER A 628 -0.23 21.16 11.53
CA SER A 628 -1.01 21.73 12.66
C SER A 628 -0.28 21.57 13.99
N LEU A 629 0.50 20.54 14.18
CA LEU A 629 1.32 20.33 15.38
C LEU A 629 2.68 21.04 15.30
N GLY A 630 3.09 21.49 14.12
CA GLY A 630 4.38 22.15 13.93
C GLY A 630 5.59 21.24 14.13
N ASN A 631 5.41 19.91 14.09
CA ASN A 631 6.45 18.91 14.32
C ASN A 631 6.98 18.29 13.01
N VAL A 632 6.68 18.89 11.87
CA VAL A 632 7.14 18.43 10.54
C VAL A 632 8.61 18.81 10.36
N VAL A 633 9.45 17.83 10.00
CA VAL A 633 10.85 18.06 9.64
C VAL A 633 10.96 18.26 8.13
N ASN A 634 11.48 19.45 7.74
CA ASN A 634 11.72 19.77 6.34
C ASN A 634 13.05 19.15 5.88
N PRO A 635 13.08 18.36 4.80
CA PRO A 635 14.31 17.78 4.27
C PRO A 635 15.33 18.83 3.82
N ASP A 636 14.89 19.99 3.32
CA ASP A 636 15.78 21.06 2.89
C ASP A 636 16.66 21.57 4.04
N ASP A 637 16.12 21.64 5.26
CA ASP A 637 16.87 22.09 6.45
C ASP A 637 17.94 21.05 6.82
N VAL A 638 17.60 19.77 6.76
CA VAL A 638 18.54 18.67 7.06
C VAL A 638 19.65 18.60 6.01
N ILE A 639 19.30 18.73 4.72
CA ILE A 639 20.28 18.74 3.62
C ILE A 639 21.23 19.92 3.77
N HIS A 640 20.73 21.11 4.10
CA HIS A 640 21.55 22.31 4.29
C HIS A 640 22.56 22.14 5.42
N GLU A 641 22.15 21.52 6.53
CA GLU A 641 23.00 21.38 7.72
C GLU A 641 23.97 20.19 7.65
N TYR A 642 23.53 19.04 7.10
CA TYR A 642 24.24 17.75 7.16
C TYR A 642 24.56 17.12 5.81
N GLY A 643 24.01 17.62 4.71
CA GLY A 643 24.13 17.05 3.38
C GLY A 643 23.03 16.02 3.04
N ALA A 644 22.78 15.85 1.74
CA ALA A 644 21.81 14.90 1.23
C ALA A 644 22.15 13.44 1.56
N ASP A 645 23.42 13.08 1.47
CA ASP A 645 23.87 11.71 1.79
C ASP A 645 23.68 11.36 3.26
N SER A 646 23.81 12.35 4.17
CA SER A 646 23.55 12.15 5.61
C SER A 646 22.06 11.88 5.87
N LEU A 647 21.17 12.63 5.18
CA LEU A 647 19.74 12.42 5.30
C LEU A 647 19.34 11.01 4.79
N ARG A 648 19.75 10.65 3.58
CA ARG A 648 19.52 9.31 2.99
C ARG A 648 19.98 8.18 3.92
N LEU A 649 21.19 8.32 4.44
CA LEU A 649 21.77 7.31 5.33
C LEU A 649 21.01 7.19 6.64
N TYR A 650 20.60 8.32 7.22
CA TYR A 650 19.88 8.32 8.49
C TYR A 650 18.52 7.68 8.38
N GLU A 651 17.76 7.96 7.35
CA GLU A 651 16.45 7.32 7.12
C GLU A 651 16.54 5.80 7.07
N MET A 652 17.61 5.29 6.48
CA MET A 652 17.87 3.84 6.39
C MET A 652 18.51 3.25 7.64
N PHE A 653 19.10 4.08 8.51
CA PHE A 653 19.80 3.62 9.72
C PHE A 653 18.91 3.56 10.96
N MET A 654 17.83 4.34 11.02
CA MET A 654 16.94 4.46 12.19
C MET A 654 16.39 3.11 12.68
N GLY A 655 16.20 2.13 11.79
CA GLY A 655 15.64 0.82 12.11
C GLY A 655 15.21 0.05 10.87
N PRO A 656 14.55 -1.10 11.04
CA PRO A 656 13.93 -1.83 9.95
C PRO A 656 12.92 -0.96 9.17
N LEU A 657 12.89 -1.10 7.83
CA LEU A 657 12.07 -0.25 6.95
C LEU A 657 10.57 -0.26 7.34
N GLU A 658 10.05 -1.40 7.73
CA GLU A 658 8.61 -1.60 8.00
C GLU A 658 8.15 -1.09 9.39
N GLN A 659 9.09 -0.68 10.25
CA GLN A 659 8.77 -0.27 11.62
C GLN A 659 8.48 1.22 11.72
N VAL A 660 7.54 1.58 12.60
CA VAL A 660 7.31 2.97 13.03
C VAL A 660 8.49 3.46 13.87
N LYS A 661 9.02 4.64 13.55
CA LYS A 661 10.27 5.17 14.14
C LYS A 661 10.13 6.66 14.47
N PRO A 662 10.59 7.13 15.62
CA PRO A 662 10.67 8.56 15.90
C PRO A 662 11.90 9.18 15.22
N TRP A 663 11.75 10.38 14.69
CA TRP A 663 12.86 11.18 14.16
C TRP A 663 13.82 11.61 15.28
N SER A 664 15.11 11.75 14.98
CA SER A 664 16.10 12.28 15.91
C SER A 664 17.24 13.01 15.18
N MET A 665 17.39 14.30 15.39
CA MET A 665 18.50 15.08 14.83
C MET A 665 19.87 14.61 15.32
N LYS A 666 19.97 14.06 16.55
CA LYS A 666 21.21 13.44 17.06
C LYS A 666 21.62 12.21 16.25
N GLY A 667 20.65 11.47 15.73
CA GLY A 667 20.89 10.34 14.85
C GLY A 667 21.46 10.79 13.50
N VAL A 668 20.94 11.88 12.92
CA VAL A 668 21.48 12.48 11.68
C VAL A 668 22.94 12.89 11.88
N GLU A 669 23.26 13.55 12.99
CA GLU A 669 24.66 13.90 13.33
C GLU A 669 25.55 12.66 13.43
N GLY A 670 25.02 11.56 13.97
CA GLY A 670 25.74 10.28 14.09
C GLY A 670 26.21 9.72 12.74
N VAL A 671 25.31 9.68 11.75
CA VAL A 671 25.63 9.20 10.41
C VAL A 671 26.49 10.20 9.63
N SER A 672 26.31 11.51 9.82
CA SER A 672 27.18 12.54 9.25
C SER A 672 28.63 12.38 9.72
N ARG A 673 28.85 12.06 11.00
CA ARG A 673 30.19 11.73 11.53
C ARG A 673 30.76 10.44 10.91
N PHE A 674 29.92 9.46 10.58
CA PHE A 674 30.37 8.27 9.86
C PHE A 674 30.86 8.64 8.45
N LEU A 675 30.11 9.40 7.68
CA LEU A 675 30.53 9.87 6.35
C LEU A 675 31.82 10.72 6.40
N ALA A 676 31.94 11.58 7.40
CA ALA A 676 33.18 12.35 7.62
C ALA A 676 34.38 11.45 7.90
N ARG A 677 34.19 10.30 8.58
CA ARG A 677 35.30 9.32 8.75
C ARG A 677 35.68 8.67 7.44
N VAL A 678 34.71 8.30 6.60
CA VAL A 678 35.00 7.75 5.25
C VAL A 678 35.78 8.76 4.42
N TRP A 679 35.38 10.04 4.43
CA TRP A 679 36.10 11.12 3.75
C TRP A 679 37.55 11.22 4.21
N ARG A 680 37.80 11.20 5.54
CA ARG A 680 39.13 11.31 6.15
C ARG A 680 40.05 10.09 5.97
N LEU A 681 39.52 8.95 5.53
CA LEU A 681 40.36 7.84 5.06
C LEU A 681 41.11 8.22 3.79
N ALA A 682 40.46 8.97 2.88
CA ALA A 682 41.02 9.39 1.60
C ALA A 682 41.76 10.74 1.66
N PHE A 683 41.33 11.69 2.52
CA PHE A 683 41.83 13.07 2.48
C PHE A 683 42.18 13.58 3.87
N ASN A 684 43.23 14.40 3.92
CA ASN A 684 43.63 15.20 5.09
C ASN A 684 43.27 16.67 4.83
N GLU A 685 42.78 17.34 5.85
CA GLU A 685 42.56 18.77 5.83
C GLU A 685 43.89 19.53 6.07
N THR A 686 44.17 20.52 5.22
CA THR A 686 45.35 21.36 5.30
C THR A 686 44.92 22.82 5.14
N GLU A 687 45.84 23.75 5.36
CA GLU A 687 45.56 25.19 5.10
C GLU A 687 45.23 25.50 3.62
N ALA A 688 45.70 24.67 2.70
CA ALA A 688 45.41 24.77 1.27
C ALA A 688 44.14 24.02 0.85
N GLY A 689 43.38 23.45 1.80
CA GLY A 689 42.18 22.65 1.56
C GLY A 689 42.43 21.13 1.79
N TRP A 690 41.62 20.32 1.12
CA TRP A 690 41.67 18.85 1.27
C TRP A 690 42.69 18.23 0.31
N THR A 691 43.67 17.53 0.86
CA THR A 691 44.73 16.84 0.11
C THR A 691 44.68 15.33 0.32
N LEU A 692 45.17 14.54 -0.64
CA LEU A 692 45.19 13.09 -0.56
C LEU A 692 45.92 12.62 0.71
N SER A 693 45.36 11.66 1.41
CA SER A 693 45.94 11.04 2.59
C SER A 693 47.19 10.23 2.21
N GLY A 694 48.29 10.47 2.94
CA GLY A 694 49.51 9.69 2.76
C GLY A 694 49.39 8.20 3.14
N LYS A 695 48.26 7.78 3.72
CA LYS A 695 47.97 6.37 4.00
C LYS A 695 47.45 5.62 2.77
N MET A 696 46.99 6.32 1.74
CA MET A 696 46.49 5.68 0.51
C MET A 696 47.61 4.98 -0.27
N ALA A 697 47.40 3.69 -0.54
CA ALA A 697 48.44 2.89 -1.22
C ALA A 697 47.82 2.07 -2.35
N TYR A 698 48.37 2.21 -3.57
CA TYR A 698 48.06 1.32 -4.68
C TYR A 698 48.91 0.06 -4.56
N ALA A 699 48.57 -0.80 -3.60
CA ALA A 699 49.25 -2.07 -3.33
C ALA A 699 48.18 -3.11 -2.90
N PRO A 700 48.41 -4.39 -3.13
CA PRO A 700 47.57 -5.46 -2.57
C PRO A 700 47.46 -5.35 -1.05
N CYS A 701 46.29 -5.65 -0.50
CA CYS A 701 46.09 -5.67 0.97
C CYS A 701 46.91 -6.82 1.59
N ALA A 702 47.93 -6.47 2.32
CA ALA A 702 48.74 -7.46 3.05
C ALA A 702 48.10 -7.88 4.38
N ASP A 703 47.26 -7.05 4.96
CA ASP A 703 46.54 -7.33 6.21
C ASP A 703 45.34 -8.26 5.96
N LYS A 704 45.49 -9.54 6.30
CA LYS A 704 44.45 -10.56 6.17
C LYS A 704 43.18 -10.22 6.94
N ALA A 705 43.30 -9.59 8.11
CA ALA A 705 42.17 -9.22 8.95
C ALA A 705 41.33 -8.10 8.28
N LEU A 706 42.00 -7.07 7.77
CA LEU A 706 41.34 -6.00 7.01
C LEU A 706 40.67 -6.56 5.75
N ARG A 707 41.39 -7.37 4.97
CA ARG A 707 40.83 -7.99 3.76
C ARG A 707 39.60 -8.81 4.06
N ARG A 708 39.64 -9.62 5.13
CA ARG A 708 38.46 -10.39 5.57
C ARG A 708 37.26 -9.48 5.88
N VAL A 709 37.46 -8.40 6.63
CA VAL A 709 36.38 -7.44 6.98
C VAL A 709 35.80 -6.81 5.75
N VAL A 710 36.61 -6.46 4.72
CA VAL A 710 36.11 -5.90 3.45
C VAL A 710 35.22 -6.92 2.72
N HIS A 711 35.70 -8.17 2.58
CA HIS A 711 34.91 -9.19 1.86
C HIS A 711 33.65 -9.60 2.63
N GLU A 712 33.69 -9.63 3.98
CA GLU A 712 32.48 -9.80 4.81
C GLU A 712 31.50 -8.65 4.61
N THR A 713 32.00 -7.43 4.45
CA THR A 713 31.17 -6.25 4.17
C THR A 713 30.49 -6.36 2.81
N ILE A 714 31.22 -6.74 1.76
CA ILE A 714 30.62 -6.96 0.42
C ILE A 714 29.51 -8.02 0.52
N ARG A 715 29.78 -9.17 1.14
CA ARG A 715 28.81 -10.26 1.29
C ARG A 715 27.57 -9.78 2.04
N LYS A 716 27.77 -9.20 3.23
CA LYS A 716 26.67 -8.80 4.10
C LYS A 716 25.84 -7.67 3.51
N VAL A 717 26.45 -6.62 2.95
CA VAL A 717 25.72 -5.53 2.31
C VAL A 717 24.90 -6.04 1.12
N THR A 718 25.45 -6.97 0.33
CA THR A 718 24.72 -7.59 -0.80
C THR A 718 23.47 -8.34 -0.32
N GLU A 719 23.59 -9.13 0.75
CA GLU A 719 22.48 -9.89 1.33
C GLU A 719 21.44 -8.96 1.96
N ASP A 720 21.87 -7.96 2.70
CA ASP A 720 21.04 -7.03 3.44
C ASP A 720 20.23 -6.11 2.49
N VAL A 721 20.84 -5.60 1.41
CA VAL A 721 20.13 -4.80 0.40
C VAL A 721 19.04 -5.64 -0.28
N LYS A 722 19.32 -6.90 -0.60
CA LYS A 722 18.30 -7.82 -1.18
C LYS A 722 17.12 -8.03 -0.24
N LYS A 723 17.35 -8.01 1.08
CA LYS A 723 16.34 -8.19 2.14
C LYS A 723 15.72 -6.87 2.62
N LEU A 724 16.18 -5.72 2.10
CA LEU A 724 15.83 -4.38 2.55
C LEU A 724 16.22 -4.10 4.03
N SER A 725 17.25 -4.80 4.53
CA SER A 725 17.79 -4.65 5.88
C SER A 725 18.92 -3.60 5.90
N PHE A 726 18.59 -2.37 5.49
CA PHE A 726 19.56 -1.31 5.24
C PHE A 726 20.32 -0.88 6.50
N ASN A 727 19.67 -0.88 7.66
CA ASN A 727 20.29 -0.52 8.93
C ASN A 727 21.46 -1.45 9.31
N THR A 728 21.33 -2.74 9.03
CA THR A 728 22.42 -3.71 9.26
C THR A 728 23.51 -3.60 8.21
N ALA A 729 23.18 -3.29 6.96
CA ALA A 729 24.15 -2.98 5.90
C ALA A 729 25.02 -1.77 6.29
N ILE A 730 24.41 -0.67 6.75
CA ILE A 730 25.10 0.54 7.19
C ILE A 730 26.00 0.23 8.39
N SER A 731 25.50 -0.52 9.38
CA SER A 731 26.29 -0.94 10.54
C SER A 731 27.53 -1.72 10.11
N GLN A 732 27.42 -2.61 9.13
CA GLN A 732 28.54 -3.36 8.59
C GLN A 732 29.58 -2.46 7.89
N MET A 733 29.10 -1.46 7.12
CA MET A 733 30.00 -0.48 6.49
C MET A 733 30.72 0.39 7.54
N MET A 734 30.06 0.70 8.67
CA MET A 734 30.72 1.37 9.82
C MET A 734 31.83 0.50 10.42
N ILE A 735 31.61 -0.81 10.58
CA ILE A 735 32.64 -1.75 11.05
C ILE A 735 33.83 -1.76 10.08
N CYS A 736 33.59 -1.82 8.79
CA CYS A 736 34.63 -1.79 7.76
C CYS A 736 35.44 -0.48 7.81
N THR A 737 34.77 0.66 7.93
CA THR A 737 35.42 1.97 8.05
C THR A 737 36.32 2.07 9.30
N ASN A 738 35.86 1.50 10.42
CA ASN A 738 36.68 1.46 11.64
C ASN A 738 37.91 0.58 11.45
N ALA A 739 37.82 -0.53 10.73
CA ALA A 739 38.98 -1.37 10.42
C ALA A 739 40.00 -0.62 9.55
N PHE A 740 39.57 0.12 8.51
CA PHE A 740 40.47 0.99 7.74
C PHE A 740 41.11 2.10 8.59
N THR A 741 40.36 2.70 9.52
CA THR A 741 40.86 3.77 10.39
C THR A 741 42.01 3.28 11.24
N GLY A 742 41.94 2.03 11.75
CA GLY A 742 43.00 1.39 12.55
C GLY A 742 44.20 0.88 11.74
N ALA A 743 44.09 0.79 10.41
CA ALA A 743 45.13 0.28 9.55
C ALA A 743 46.28 1.29 9.34
N ALA A 744 47.48 0.79 9.20
CA ALA A 744 48.67 1.63 8.92
C ALA A 744 48.60 2.22 7.50
N THR A 745 48.09 1.46 6.54
CA THR A 745 47.86 1.86 5.16
C THR A 745 46.40 1.59 4.77
N VAL A 746 45.86 2.35 3.82
CA VAL A 746 44.55 2.16 3.20
C VAL A 746 44.78 1.58 1.80
N PRO A 747 44.65 0.25 1.60
CA PRO A 747 44.79 -0.36 0.29
C PRO A 747 43.69 0.14 -0.63
N LEU A 748 44.07 0.68 -1.80
CA LEU A 748 43.16 1.42 -2.66
C LEU A 748 42.04 0.54 -3.23
N GLN A 749 42.32 -0.70 -3.62
CA GLN A 749 41.30 -1.60 -4.22
C GLN A 749 40.23 -2.02 -3.20
N GLU A 750 40.65 -2.35 -1.97
CA GLU A 750 39.74 -2.67 -0.87
C GLU A 750 38.90 -1.45 -0.47
N PHE A 751 39.49 -0.26 -0.48
CA PHE A 751 38.76 0.98 -0.19
C PHE A 751 37.74 1.30 -1.31
N VAL A 752 38.09 1.13 -2.60
CA VAL A 752 37.15 1.25 -3.71
C VAL A 752 36.00 0.25 -3.55
N SER A 753 36.26 -0.97 -3.07
CA SER A 753 35.18 -1.94 -2.79
C SER A 753 34.21 -1.45 -1.73
N LEU A 754 34.71 -0.79 -0.67
CA LEU A 754 33.84 -0.11 0.33
C LEU A 754 33.04 1.03 -0.32
N LEU A 755 33.67 1.86 -1.18
CA LEU A 755 32.98 2.95 -1.86
C LEU A 755 31.88 2.42 -2.82
N LEU A 756 32.11 1.32 -3.51
CA LEU A 756 31.10 0.66 -4.35
C LEU A 756 29.89 0.17 -3.51
N CYS A 757 30.13 -0.41 -2.34
CA CYS A 757 29.06 -0.79 -1.41
C CYS A 757 28.31 0.43 -0.85
N LEU A 758 29.01 1.53 -0.60
CA LEU A 758 28.46 2.77 -0.04
C LEU A 758 27.72 3.62 -1.09
N ASN A 759 28.07 3.50 -2.38
CA ASN A 759 27.55 4.34 -3.45
C ASN A 759 26.00 4.38 -3.52
N PRO A 760 25.25 3.26 -3.40
CA PRO A 760 23.79 3.33 -3.36
C PRO A 760 23.24 4.13 -2.18
N PHE A 761 23.92 4.14 -1.03
CA PHE A 761 23.47 4.80 0.21
C PHE A 761 23.87 6.28 0.26
N ALA A 762 25.11 6.59 -0.12
CA ALA A 762 25.72 7.92 -0.10
C ALA A 762 26.40 8.21 -1.45
N PRO A 763 25.59 8.43 -2.52
CA PRO A 763 26.11 8.50 -3.88
C PRO A 763 27.04 9.68 -4.13
N HIS A 764 26.72 10.86 -3.58
CA HIS A 764 27.53 12.05 -3.84
C HIS A 764 28.93 11.93 -3.23
N LEU A 765 29.01 11.52 -1.96
CA LEU A 765 30.29 11.36 -1.24
C LEU A 765 31.18 10.33 -1.93
N SER A 766 30.61 9.17 -2.26
CA SER A 766 31.37 8.06 -2.84
C SER A 766 31.88 8.40 -4.25
N GLU A 767 31.08 9.05 -5.08
CA GLU A 767 31.49 9.53 -6.40
C GLU A 767 32.57 10.60 -6.31
N GLU A 768 32.44 11.55 -5.36
CA GLU A 768 33.42 12.59 -5.19
C GLU A 768 34.78 12.05 -4.73
N ILE A 769 34.76 11.16 -3.73
CA ILE A 769 35.98 10.49 -3.28
C ILE A 769 36.63 9.75 -4.47
N TYR A 770 35.85 8.96 -5.19
CA TYR A 770 36.36 8.18 -6.31
C TYR A 770 36.91 9.06 -7.44
N ALA A 771 36.23 10.13 -7.78
CA ALA A 771 36.68 11.06 -8.82
C ALA A 771 38.06 11.67 -8.48
N ARG A 772 38.24 12.12 -7.23
CA ARG A 772 39.54 12.66 -6.78
C ARG A 772 40.63 11.58 -6.67
N LEU A 773 40.25 10.35 -6.28
CA LEU A 773 41.21 9.21 -6.30
C LEU A 773 41.67 8.90 -7.70
N ARG A 774 40.83 9.00 -8.73
CA ARG A 774 41.19 8.80 -10.13
C ARG A 774 42.22 9.81 -10.64
N GLU A 775 42.15 11.06 -10.17
CA GLU A 775 43.17 12.08 -10.53
C GLU A 775 44.55 11.67 -9.99
N ALA A 776 44.60 11.10 -8.79
CA ALA A 776 45.85 10.65 -8.17
C ALA A 776 46.30 9.27 -8.65
N PHE A 777 45.39 8.41 -9.06
CA PHE A 777 45.60 7.02 -9.50
C PHE A 777 44.95 6.75 -10.84
N PRO A 778 45.57 7.15 -11.97
CA PRO A 778 44.99 7.02 -13.33
C PRO A 778 44.68 5.61 -13.78
N GLN A 779 45.17 4.59 -13.10
CA GLN A 779 44.90 3.16 -13.36
C GLN A 779 43.53 2.69 -12.88
N LEU A 780 42.79 3.50 -12.13
CA LEU A 780 41.42 3.21 -11.73
C LEU A 780 40.45 3.31 -12.94
N ASP A 781 39.32 2.60 -12.87
CA ASP A 781 38.30 2.63 -13.92
C ASP A 781 37.82 4.07 -14.17
N THR A 782 37.70 4.43 -15.45
CA THR A 782 37.32 5.80 -15.84
C THR A 782 35.84 6.11 -15.68
N ARG A 783 34.99 5.11 -15.51
CA ARG A 783 33.54 5.26 -15.30
C ARG A 783 33.22 5.80 -13.90
N GLN A 784 32.05 6.43 -13.74
CA GLN A 784 31.50 6.74 -12.42
C GLN A 784 31.26 5.44 -11.63
N LEU A 785 31.27 5.49 -10.30
CA LEU A 785 31.02 4.30 -9.46
C LEU A 785 29.67 3.66 -9.75
N CYS A 786 28.62 4.47 -9.89
CA CYS A 786 27.27 3.99 -10.19
C CYS A 786 27.15 3.23 -11.54
N GLN A 787 28.14 3.36 -12.42
CA GLN A 787 28.23 2.68 -13.72
C GLN A 787 29.14 1.43 -13.68
N GLN A 788 29.82 1.19 -12.56
CA GLN A 788 30.68 0.03 -12.38
C GLN A 788 29.89 -1.18 -11.88
N SER A 789 30.51 -2.36 -11.98
CA SER A 789 29.90 -3.60 -11.52
C SER A 789 29.90 -3.68 -9.99
N TRP A 790 28.84 -4.20 -9.44
CA TRP A 790 28.75 -4.50 -8.00
C TRP A 790 29.90 -5.41 -7.56
N PRO A 791 30.60 -5.11 -6.45
CA PRO A 791 31.75 -5.88 -6.02
C PRO A 791 31.34 -7.30 -5.61
N GLN A 792 32.24 -8.27 -5.91
CA GLN A 792 32.06 -9.66 -5.50
C GLN A 792 32.98 -9.98 -4.32
N HIS A 793 32.43 -10.67 -3.32
CA HIS A 793 33.27 -11.15 -2.21
C HIS A 793 34.09 -12.40 -2.64
N ASP A 794 35.32 -12.50 -2.16
CA ASP A 794 36.15 -13.68 -2.30
C ASP A 794 35.88 -14.64 -1.14
N PRO A 795 35.30 -15.83 -1.35
CA PRO A 795 35.08 -16.81 -0.29
C PRO A 795 36.35 -17.21 0.46
N ALA A 796 37.51 -17.22 -0.24
CA ALA A 796 38.78 -17.55 0.40
C ALA A 796 39.21 -16.50 1.42
N ALA A 797 38.88 -15.24 1.21
CA ALA A 797 39.18 -14.17 2.16
C ALA A 797 38.35 -14.27 3.46
N LEU A 798 37.23 -15.01 3.43
CA LEU A 798 36.34 -15.23 4.58
C LEU A 798 36.76 -16.43 5.44
N VAL A 799 37.72 -17.23 4.99
CA VAL A 799 38.21 -18.37 5.77
C VAL A 799 38.90 -17.83 6.99
N VAL A 800 38.53 -18.34 8.14
CA VAL A 800 39.13 -17.99 9.45
C VAL A 800 40.06 -19.14 9.83
N ASP A 801 41.36 -18.84 9.90
CA ASP A 801 42.33 -19.83 10.32
C ASP A 801 42.18 -20.15 11.82
N GLU A 802 41.77 -19.17 12.62
CA GLU A 802 41.62 -19.25 14.08
C GLU A 802 40.30 -18.60 14.54
N ILE A 803 39.67 -19.16 15.55
CA ILE A 803 38.47 -18.60 16.19
C ILE A 803 38.71 -18.40 17.69
N GLU A 804 38.12 -17.36 18.25
CA GLU A 804 38.10 -17.11 19.68
C GLU A 804 36.86 -17.79 20.30
N ILE A 805 37.13 -18.74 21.22
CA ILE A 805 36.08 -19.45 21.95
C ILE A 805 35.95 -18.88 23.35
N VAL A 806 34.73 -18.55 23.74
CA VAL A 806 34.39 -18.11 25.09
C VAL A 806 34.52 -19.29 26.05
N VAL A 807 35.29 -19.14 27.15
CA VAL A 807 35.46 -20.20 28.13
C VAL A 807 34.86 -19.82 29.48
N GLN A 808 34.02 -20.73 29.96
CA GLN A 808 33.40 -20.63 31.27
C GLN A 808 33.95 -21.73 32.21
N VAL A 809 34.03 -21.41 33.49
CA VAL A 809 34.29 -22.39 34.55
C VAL A 809 33.09 -22.34 35.49
N ASN A 810 32.39 -23.46 35.66
CA ASN A 810 31.13 -23.58 36.39
C ASN A 810 30.10 -22.51 35.99
N GLY A 811 29.92 -22.28 34.65
CA GLY A 811 28.96 -21.34 34.09
C GLY A 811 29.38 -19.85 34.19
N LYS A 812 30.54 -19.52 34.77
CA LYS A 812 31.03 -18.15 34.86
C LYS A 812 32.12 -17.92 33.80
N LEU A 813 32.00 -16.85 33.01
CA LEU A 813 32.99 -16.43 32.04
C LEU A 813 34.36 -16.22 32.74
N ARG A 814 35.41 -16.84 32.21
CA ARG A 814 36.77 -16.75 32.73
C ARG A 814 37.81 -16.27 31.75
N ASP A 815 37.71 -16.73 30.53
CA ASP A 815 38.66 -16.38 29.48
C ASP A 815 38.06 -16.52 28.08
N LYS A 816 38.84 -16.12 27.10
CA LYS A 816 38.62 -16.37 25.67
C LYS A 816 39.88 -17.01 25.13
N VAL A 817 39.76 -18.15 24.51
CA VAL A 817 40.89 -18.96 24.01
C VAL A 817 40.83 -19.03 22.50
N THR A 818 41.90 -18.67 21.81
CA THR A 818 42.04 -18.79 20.36
C THR A 818 42.43 -20.22 19.99
N VAL A 819 41.66 -20.82 19.08
CA VAL A 819 41.91 -22.17 18.56
C VAL A 819 41.78 -22.17 17.03
N ALA A 820 42.36 -23.16 16.36
CA ALA A 820 42.18 -23.31 14.93
C ALA A 820 40.68 -23.49 14.61
N ALA A 821 40.17 -22.88 13.53
CA ALA A 821 38.77 -22.89 13.17
C ALA A 821 38.25 -24.27 12.77
N ASP A 822 39.16 -25.17 12.37
CA ASP A 822 38.91 -26.56 12.01
C ASP A 822 39.26 -27.54 13.15
N ALA A 823 39.69 -27.01 14.35
CA ALA A 823 40.01 -27.82 15.50
C ALA A 823 38.82 -28.69 15.92
N ASP A 824 39.05 -29.95 16.11
CA ASP A 824 38.06 -30.88 16.67
C ASP A 824 37.80 -30.59 18.15
N ASN A 825 36.78 -31.20 18.72
CA ASN A 825 36.42 -30.95 20.12
C ASN A 825 37.56 -31.30 21.09
N ALA A 826 38.39 -32.33 20.78
CA ALA A 826 39.51 -32.74 21.62
C ALA A 826 40.63 -31.71 21.59
N ALA A 827 40.96 -31.14 20.43
CA ALA A 827 41.93 -30.07 20.28
C ALA A 827 41.45 -28.78 20.97
N VAL A 828 40.17 -28.44 20.86
CA VAL A 828 39.53 -27.31 21.57
C VAL A 828 39.63 -27.50 23.09
N GLU A 829 39.29 -28.69 23.61
CA GLU A 829 39.36 -29.01 25.02
C GLU A 829 40.79 -28.91 25.55
N ALA A 830 41.76 -29.45 24.80
CA ALA A 830 43.18 -29.39 25.18
C ALA A 830 43.67 -27.94 25.25
N ALA A 831 43.35 -27.11 24.25
CA ALA A 831 43.72 -25.69 24.22
C ALA A 831 43.11 -24.90 25.38
N VAL A 832 41.84 -25.18 25.69
CA VAL A 832 41.12 -24.51 26.78
C VAL A 832 41.72 -24.89 28.15
N LEU A 833 41.99 -26.16 28.40
CA LEU A 833 42.55 -26.64 29.65
C LEU A 833 44.01 -26.18 29.84
N ALA A 834 44.74 -25.88 28.78
CA ALA A 834 46.08 -25.34 28.82
C ALA A 834 46.15 -23.80 29.02
N ALA A 835 45.05 -23.09 28.86
CA ALA A 835 45.00 -21.63 28.96
C ALA A 835 45.29 -21.16 30.40
N PRO A 836 46.26 -20.24 30.66
CA PRO A 836 46.71 -19.87 32.00
C PRO A 836 45.59 -19.42 32.92
N ARG A 837 44.68 -18.56 32.46
CA ARG A 837 43.54 -18.08 33.25
C ARG A 837 42.51 -19.17 33.58
N ILE A 838 42.41 -20.20 32.75
CA ILE A 838 41.54 -21.34 32.99
C ILE A 838 42.17 -22.27 34.00
N VAL A 839 43.49 -22.53 33.90
CA VAL A 839 44.23 -23.25 34.88
C VAL A 839 44.12 -22.60 36.24
N GLU A 840 44.31 -21.26 36.33
CA GLU A 840 44.12 -20.49 37.56
C GLU A 840 42.69 -20.59 38.11
N ALA A 841 41.68 -20.52 37.24
CA ALA A 841 40.28 -20.61 37.63
C ALA A 841 39.84 -22.02 38.07
N ILE A 842 40.53 -23.08 37.64
CA ILE A 842 40.34 -24.45 38.12
C ILE A 842 41.00 -24.61 39.48
N GLY A 843 42.16 -24.03 39.69
CA GLY A 843 42.93 -24.08 40.95
C GLY A 843 43.24 -25.52 41.38
N THR A 844 42.93 -25.88 42.63
CA THR A 844 43.08 -27.24 43.16
C THR A 844 41.89 -28.18 42.89
N GLY A 845 40.88 -27.68 42.14
CA GLY A 845 39.67 -28.44 41.82
C GLY A 845 39.95 -29.54 40.78
N THR A 846 39.09 -30.53 40.71
CA THR A 846 39.17 -31.62 39.73
C THR A 846 38.17 -31.33 38.60
N VAL A 847 38.63 -31.36 37.33
CA VAL A 847 37.75 -31.21 36.17
C VAL A 847 36.82 -32.46 36.07
N ALA A 848 35.54 -32.25 36.28
CA ALA A 848 34.53 -33.31 36.22
C ALA A 848 34.05 -33.56 34.80
N LYS A 849 33.91 -32.50 33.99
CA LYS A 849 33.45 -32.58 32.61
C LYS A 849 33.82 -31.28 31.85
N VAL A 850 34.14 -31.40 30.57
CA VAL A 850 34.24 -30.28 29.64
C VAL A 850 33.09 -30.39 28.62
N ILE A 851 32.33 -29.31 28.50
CA ILE A 851 31.18 -29.21 27.54
C ILE A 851 31.58 -28.26 26.43
N VAL A 852 31.85 -28.81 25.26
CA VAL A 852 32.21 -28.03 24.08
C VAL A 852 30.95 -27.77 23.25
N VAL A 853 30.59 -26.50 23.08
CA VAL A 853 29.60 -26.06 22.07
C VAL A 853 30.41 -25.58 20.86
N PRO A 854 30.40 -26.31 19.75
CA PRO A 854 31.28 -26.05 18.62
C PRO A 854 31.24 -24.59 18.16
N LYS A 855 32.41 -23.98 18.01
CA LYS A 855 32.60 -22.60 17.53
C LYS A 855 31.94 -21.49 18.36
N LYS A 856 31.47 -21.78 19.59
CA LYS A 856 30.77 -20.80 20.42
C LYS A 856 31.32 -20.68 21.83
N LEU A 857 31.37 -21.79 22.57
CA LEU A 857 31.53 -21.78 23.99
C LEU A 857 32.14 -23.11 24.48
N VAL A 858 33.02 -23.04 25.45
CA VAL A 858 33.42 -24.19 26.25
C VAL A 858 33.08 -23.92 27.72
N ASN A 859 32.42 -24.85 28.39
CA ASN A 859 32.16 -24.79 29.81
C ASN A 859 32.92 -25.93 30.52
N VAL A 860 33.87 -25.55 31.38
CA VAL A 860 34.62 -26.49 32.24
C VAL A 860 33.91 -26.60 33.56
N VAL A 861 33.46 -27.81 33.88
CA VAL A 861 32.81 -28.12 35.16
C VAL A 861 33.85 -28.67 36.12
N VAL A 862 34.06 -27.98 37.21
CA VAL A 862 35.05 -28.29 38.26
C VAL A 862 34.34 -28.65 39.58
N LYS A 863 34.77 -29.75 40.15
CA LYS A 863 34.33 -30.22 41.49
C LYS A 863 35.38 -29.89 42.55
#